data_12a39d316d8d7642d9bc2d2fdd308fd2
#
_entry.id   12a39d316d8d7642d9bc2d2fdd308fd2
#
_cell.length_a   1.000
_cell.length_b   1.000
_cell.length_c   1.000
_cell.angle_alpha   90.00
_cell.angle_beta   90.00
_cell.angle_gamma   90.00
#
_symmetry.space_group_name_H-M   'P 1'
#
loop_
_entity.id
_entity.type
_entity.pdbx_description
1 polymer ?
#
loop_
_entity_poly.entity_id
_entity_poly.type
_entity_poly.pdbx_seq_one_letter_code
_entity_poly.pdbx_strand_id
1 'polypeptide(L)'
;MTHSIPPDFQQGLEILLSRSADPQAVVLRLDRFCEANPSEFQQIAWTPFGLQALITVFSSSEFLSETLLRHPGWLIAILESGSLHRVRSAPEMEADLAGWMAETEPGEALSPLSLASFRRRQILRILVRDVLGFAALPEVTEELSNLADTIINAACRSVRAELEQKYGVPRLADGSVCGFSVLALGKLGGRELNYSSDIDLMFLYSGPGETDGVPGLTQREFFQKLANRLTELLATYTPQGMIYRVDLRLRPEGRLGEVSISLDAAKEYYGKRARDWELQMLIKARCAAGDAEPARALLEWVQPMIYSTTLDFSAVESMSESRERISDKLAARKRPGGTDVKLARGGIRDIEFLVQCLQRVHGGREVWLRNSGTLLALNRLRDKDLLSDSEYSRLVNAYQFLRHLEHRLQFAEDRQTHALPEKPEELDLVARRMPAAQLGEESTPESLLRHLNEHLEHVQEVYERIIHAQQPIYYTQSPVNVGVPAETLVPEPPLSEPVVSNLVRFLDQRAPAFAAAVTRAKLGRTRTAFEHFLEALIRRDDWLRALNQDMVLTGHLLDLFQHSPYFAEHLVRAPDYFEELRAMRMRGHSKLALGEVMPMIEDVAEIRRFFLRQMFRTQAESICLQTPVFQTLERSSALADAAIVACYRIALAQVFESHPPAGANYSPWQQMMVVALGRLGMQEFDLGSDADIIFILPDADLPELHFWTRVAEKLVSILGSYTGDGTMFAMDTRLVPNGKGGALVQSESAFREYFAHKAEAWEGLAYMKARAVTGDIDRATKFLAELQEIDWRRYGQSGRSRMELRLMRTRIEREHGESTPLKSAAGGYYDIDFALMYLRLKSAGIFFKVLNTPERIEIIEKMGHLEHNDAQFMADAATFYRAVDHGLRLIFGHTEGDLPRSESALETLTELVKRWVPDHLTDQPLHLELLQIRERTRRLFDRLFEAS
;
A
#
# COMPACT_ATOMS: atom_id res chain seq x y z
N MET A 1 -40.71 15.44 -12.55
CA MET A 1 -39.59 14.80 -11.87
C MET A 1 -39.88 14.14 -10.53
N THR A 2 -40.91 14.41 -9.79
CA THR A 2 -40.84 14.05 -8.37
C THR A 2 -42.18 13.69 -7.73
N HIS A 3 -43.16 13.21 -8.51
CA HIS A 3 -44.41 12.77 -7.92
C HIS A 3 -44.34 11.45 -7.15
N SER A 4 -43.23 10.70 -7.30
CA SER A 4 -43.04 9.41 -6.64
C SER A 4 -42.08 9.47 -5.44
N ILE A 5 -41.36 10.59 -5.21
CA ILE A 5 -40.37 10.71 -4.14
C ILE A 5 -41.00 11.45 -2.96
N PRO A 6 -40.98 10.89 -1.75
CA PRO A 6 -41.48 11.58 -0.57
C PRO A 6 -40.82 12.94 -0.38
N PRO A 7 -41.55 13.99 0.07
CA PRO A 7 -41.03 15.34 0.25
C PRO A 7 -39.77 15.42 1.10
N ASP A 8 -39.65 14.55 2.06
CA ASP A 8 -38.51 14.48 3.00
C ASP A 8 -37.17 14.12 2.31
N PHE A 9 -37.22 13.46 1.13
CA PHE A 9 -36.02 13.11 0.36
C PHE A 9 -35.70 14.09 -0.77
N GLN A 10 -36.61 15.01 -1.12
CA GLN A 10 -36.45 15.87 -2.30
C GLN A 10 -35.19 16.77 -2.19
N GLN A 11 -34.97 17.41 -1.05
CA GLN A 11 -33.82 18.30 -0.86
C GLN A 11 -32.49 17.52 -0.87
N GLY A 12 -32.45 16.33 -0.24
CA GLY A 12 -31.27 15.49 -0.27
C GLY A 12 -30.99 14.93 -1.66
N LEU A 13 -32.03 14.61 -2.42
CA LEU A 13 -31.89 14.19 -3.79
C LEU A 13 -31.34 15.33 -4.68
N GLU A 14 -31.81 16.55 -4.52
CA GLU A 14 -31.30 17.72 -5.27
C GLU A 14 -29.80 17.94 -5.01
N ILE A 15 -29.36 17.83 -3.76
CA ILE A 15 -27.94 17.95 -3.38
C ILE A 15 -27.12 16.79 -4.01
N LEU A 16 -27.58 15.55 -3.89
CA LEU A 16 -26.88 14.40 -4.47
C LEU A 16 -26.82 14.48 -6.00
N LEU A 17 -27.90 14.94 -6.64
CA LEU A 17 -27.95 15.15 -8.09
C LEU A 17 -26.96 16.23 -8.54
N SER A 18 -26.92 17.37 -7.83
CA SER A 18 -26.02 18.47 -8.18
C SER A 18 -24.53 18.09 -8.06
N ARG A 19 -24.22 17.13 -7.20
CA ARG A 19 -22.86 16.59 -6.99
C ARG A 19 -22.53 15.37 -7.84
N SER A 20 -23.51 14.80 -8.54
CA SER A 20 -23.29 13.63 -9.38
C SER A 20 -22.51 14.00 -10.64
N ALA A 21 -21.74 13.06 -11.16
CA ALA A 21 -20.93 13.30 -12.37
C ALA A 21 -21.80 13.59 -13.60
N ASP A 22 -23.01 12.99 -13.66
CA ASP A 22 -23.97 13.14 -14.76
C ASP A 22 -25.40 13.31 -14.22
N PRO A 23 -25.80 14.51 -13.78
CA PRO A 23 -27.12 14.76 -13.22
C PRO A 23 -28.27 14.40 -14.17
N GLN A 24 -28.10 14.65 -15.48
CA GLN A 24 -29.16 14.43 -16.47
C GLN A 24 -29.42 12.94 -16.69
N ALA A 25 -28.38 12.14 -16.87
CA ALA A 25 -28.54 10.70 -17.00
C ALA A 25 -29.06 10.06 -15.70
N VAL A 26 -28.62 10.55 -14.54
CA VAL A 26 -29.11 10.06 -13.23
C VAL A 26 -30.60 10.28 -13.10
N VAL A 27 -31.12 11.47 -13.41
CA VAL A 27 -32.54 11.77 -13.36
C VAL A 27 -33.35 10.83 -14.25
N LEU A 28 -32.93 10.67 -15.50
CA LEU A 28 -33.62 9.78 -16.45
C LEU A 28 -33.65 8.32 -15.95
N ARG A 29 -32.54 7.86 -15.39
CA ARG A 29 -32.42 6.49 -14.87
C ARG A 29 -33.22 6.31 -13.59
N LEU A 30 -33.27 7.31 -12.72
CA LEU A 30 -34.10 7.32 -11.51
C LEU A 30 -35.58 7.23 -11.87
N ASP A 31 -36.06 8.04 -12.80
CA ASP A 31 -37.44 8.01 -13.23
C ASP A 31 -37.83 6.62 -13.76
N ARG A 32 -37.01 6.04 -14.65
CA ARG A 32 -37.19 4.67 -15.14
C ARG A 32 -37.17 3.63 -14.01
N PHE A 33 -36.26 3.80 -13.02
CA PHE A 33 -36.15 2.88 -11.90
C PHE A 33 -37.36 2.95 -10.98
N CYS A 34 -37.86 4.16 -10.67
CA CYS A 34 -39.03 4.39 -9.85
C CYS A 34 -40.30 3.83 -10.50
N GLU A 35 -40.44 3.96 -11.85
CA GLU A 35 -41.55 3.43 -12.59
C GLU A 35 -41.55 1.90 -12.66
N ALA A 36 -40.37 1.29 -12.89
CA ALA A 36 -40.22 -0.15 -13.04
C ALA A 36 -40.22 -0.92 -11.71
N ASN A 37 -39.63 -0.32 -10.65
CA ASN A 37 -39.37 -0.98 -9.37
C ASN A 37 -39.75 -0.09 -8.17
N PRO A 38 -41.03 0.28 -8.01
CA PRO A 38 -41.47 1.26 -7.00
C PRO A 38 -41.28 0.79 -5.55
N SER A 39 -41.42 -0.51 -5.28
CA SER A 39 -41.24 -1.09 -3.95
C SER A 39 -39.76 -1.09 -3.53
N GLU A 40 -38.88 -1.51 -4.43
CA GLU A 40 -37.46 -1.57 -4.22
C GLU A 40 -36.85 -0.16 -4.13
N PHE A 41 -37.34 0.76 -4.97
CA PHE A 41 -36.97 2.16 -4.84
C PHE A 41 -37.30 2.72 -3.48
N GLN A 42 -38.51 2.46 -2.97
CA GLN A 42 -38.90 2.89 -1.64
C GLN A 42 -37.99 2.31 -0.56
N GLN A 43 -37.68 0.99 -0.65
CA GLN A 43 -36.77 0.35 0.29
C GLN A 43 -35.37 0.96 0.25
N ILE A 44 -34.81 1.22 -0.94
CA ILE A 44 -33.52 1.88 -1.11
C ILE A 44 -33.58 3.32 -0.59
N ALA A 45 -34.62 4.08 -0.92
CA ALA A 45 -34.75 5.47 -0.52
C ALA A 45 -34.85 5.68 1.00
N TRP A 46 -35.45 4.75 1.72
CA TRP A 46 -35.50 4.77 3.18
C TRP A 46 -34.18 4.35 3.83
N THR A 47 -33.27 3.76 3.07
CA THR A 47 -31.91 3.49 3.56
C THR A 47 -31.05 4.75 3.36
N PRO A 48 -30.50 5.38 4.40
CA PRO A 48 -29.79 6.67 4.28
C PRO A 48 -28.71 6.68 3.20
N PHE A 49 -27.97 5.59 3.04
CA PHE A 49 -26.93 5.41 2.04
C PHE A 49 -27.48 4.94 0.68
N GLY A 50 -28.68 4.38 0.63
CA GLY A 50 -29.23 3.72 -0.55
C GLY A 50 -29.35 4.64 -1.76
N LEU A 51 -29.88 5.86 -1.57
CA LEU A 51 -29.97 6.85 -2.65
C LEU A 51 -28.60 7.27 -3.18
N GLN A 52 -27.63 7.45 -2.31
CA GLN A 52 -26.27 7.81 -2.72
C GLN A 52 -25.63 6.69 -3.54
N ALA A 53 -25.75 5.44 -3.08
CA ALA A 53 -25.25 4.28 -3.82
C ALA A 53 -25.93 4.13 -5.18
N LEU A 54 -27.25 4.30 -5.24
CA LEU A 54 -28.01 4.24 -6.47
C LEU A 54 -27.60 5.32 -7.48
N ILE A 55 -27.48 6.58 -7.01
CA ILE A 55 -27.02 7.72 -7.81
C ILE A 55 -25.60 7.51 -8.29
N THR A 56 -24.74 6.98 -7.44
CA THR A 56 -23.36 6.65 -7.79
C THR A 56 -23.28 5.66 -8.94
N VAL A 57 -24.05 4.59 -8.91
CA VAL A 57 -24.10 3.63 -10.02
C VAL A 57 -24.65 4.28 -11.28
N PHE A 58 -25.73 5.05 -11.17
CA PHE A 58 -26.39 5.70 -12.31
C PHE A 58 -25.54 6.79 -12.96
N SER A 59 -24.67 7.46 -12.20
CA SER A 59 -23.74 8.45 -12.74
C SER A 59 -22.46 7.84 -13.32
N SER A 60 -22.07 6.63 -12.85
CA SER A 60 -20.76 6.06 -13.17
C SER A 60 -20.79 5.07 -14.34
N SER A 61 -21.81 4.19 -14.42
CA SER A 61 -21.84 3.10 -15.36
C SER A 61 -23.23 2.86 -15.95
N GLU A 62 -23.34 3.00 -17.27
CA GLU A 62 -24.59 2.68 -17.99
C GLU A 62 -24.91 1.19 -17.89
N PHE A 63 -23.90 0.36 -18.08
CA PHE A 63 -24.04 -1.09 -18.00
C PHE A 63 -24.57 -1.60 -16.64
N LEU A 64 -24.02 -1.08 -15.53
CA LEU A 64 -24.52 -1.44 -14.20
C LEU A 64 -25.86 -0.78 -13.86
N SER A 65 -26.16 0.37 -14.45
CA SER A 65 -27.48 1.00 -14.35
C SER A 65 -28.58 0.11 -14.94
N GLU A 66 -28.37 -0.40 -16.16
CA GLU A 66 -29.28 -1.35 -16.78
C GLU A 66 -29.37 -2.67 -16.01
N THR A 67 -28.29 -3.08 -15.34
CA THR A 67 -28.30 -4.24 -14.45
C THR A 67 -29.22 -4.00 -13.24
N LEU A 68 -29.12 -2.84 -12.60
CA LEU A 68 -29.98 -2.51 -11.44
C LEU A 68 -31.44 -2.36 -11.81
N LEU A 69 -31.74 -1.84 -13.01
CA LEU A 69 -33.14 -1.79 -13.51
C LEU A 69 -33.76 -3.17 -13.60
N ARG A 70 -32.98 -4.21 -13.94
CA ARG A 70 -33.42 -5.60 -14.04
C ARG A 70 -33.36 -6.38 -12.73
N HIS A 71 -32.40 -6.04 -11.85
CA HIS A 71 -32.12 -6.76 -10.62
C HIS A 71 -31.99 -5.79 -9.43
N PRO A 72 -33.05 -5.03 -9.07
CA PRO A 72 -32.97 -4.00 -8.03
C PRO A 72 -32.61 -4.56 -6.65
N GLY A 73 -33.01 -5.80 -6.37
CA GLY A 73 -32.71 -6.49 -5.11
C GLY A 73 -31.22 -6.73 -4.86
N TRP A 74 -30.37 -6.66 -5.91
CA TRP A 74 -28.92 -6.81 -5.69
C TRP A 74 -28.32 -5.66 -4.90
N LEU A 75 -28.76 -4.42 -5.17
CA LEU A 75 -28.30 -3.26 -4.40
C LEU A 75 -28.79 -3.34 -2.95
N ILE A 76 -30.05 -3.72 -2.75
CA ILE A 76 -30.63 -3.91 -1.42
C ILE A 76 -29.81 -4.92 -0.61
N ALA A 77 -29.56 -6.09 -1.19
CA ALA A 77 -28.76 -7.13 -0.54
C ALA A 77 -27.33 -6.70 -0.23
N ILE A 78 -26.69 -5.91 -1.11
CA ILE A 78 -25.34 -5.35 -0.87
C ILE A 78 -25.37 -4.37 0.31
N LEU A 79 -26.37 -3.49 0.37
CA LEU A 79 -26.53 -2.51 1.44
C LEU A 79 -26.80 -3.18 2.80
N GLU A 80 -27.69 -4.18 2.83
CA GLU A 80 -28.06 -4.91 4.04
C GLU A 80 -26.92 -5.79 4.58
N SER A 81 -26.09 -6.34 3.70
CA SER A 81 -24.98 -7.24 4.08
C SER A 81 -23.85 -6.55 4.84
N GLY A 82 -23.80 -5.21 4.90
CA GLY A 82 -22.68 -4.47 5.45
C GLY A 82 -21.33 -4.67 4.73
N SER A 83 -21.37 -5.30 3.54
CA SER A 83 -20.18 -5.72 2.80
C SER A 83 -19.44 -4.59 2.08
N LEU A 84 -19.95 -3.37 2.14
CA LEU A 84 -19.32 -2.20 1.51
C LEU A 84 -18.11 -1.67 2.29
N HIS A 85 -18.02 -1.98 3.57
CA HIS A 85 -16.98 -1.39 4.45
C HIS A 85 -15.72 -2.24 4.60
N ARG A 86 -15.64 -3.41 3.96
CA ARG A 86 -14.47 -4.29 4.05
C ARG A 86 -14.14 -4.97 2.73
N VAL A 87 -12.87 -5.27 2.54
CA VAL A 87 -12.36 -6.10 1.44
C VAL A 87 -12.81 -7.54 1.64
N ARG A 88 -13.21 -8.20 0.56
CA ARG A 88 -13.48 -9.63 0.56
C ARG A 88 -12.26 -10.42 0.15
N SER A 89 -11.83 -11.33 1.00
CA SER A 89 -10.77 -12.29 0.71
C SER A 89 -11.22 -13.35 -0.30
N ALA A 90 -10.27 -14.05 -0.92
CA ALA A 90 -10.60 -15.14 -1.85
C ALA A 90 -11.46 -16.26 -1.22
N PRO A 91 -11.20 -16.74 0.02
CA PRO A 91 -12.07 -17.71 0.68
C PRO A 91 -13.50 -17.19 0.92
N GLU A 92 -13.67 -15.91 1.27
CA GLU A 92 -15.00 -15.32 1.43
C GLU A 92 -15.75 -15.24 0.10
N MET A 93 -15.05 -14.91 -0.99
CA MET A 93 -15.66 -14.91 -2.33
C MET A 93 -16.02 -16.33 -2.80
N GLU A 94 -15.22 -17.34 -2.45
CA GLU A 94 -15.57 -18.75 -2.72
C GLU A 94 -16.84 -19.16 -1.94
N ALA A 95 -16.95 -18.77 -0.69
CA ALA A 95 -18.17 -19.01 0.10
C ALA A 95 -19.38 -18.27 -0.46
N ASP A 96 -19.20 -17.02 -0.90
CA ASP A 96 -20.26 -16.24 -1.57
C ASP A 96 -20.73 -16.90 -2.87
N LEU A 97 -19.78 -17.41 -3.69
CA LEU A 97 -20.13 -18.11 -4.92
C LEU A 97 -20.87 -19.41 -4.62
N ALA A 98 -20.42 -20.18 -3.63
CA ALA A 98 -21.10 -21.41 -3.23
C ALA A 98 -22.53 -21.13 -2.74
N GLY A 99 -22.73 -20.09 -1.93
CA GLY A 99 -24.07 -19.62 -1.51
C GLY A 99 -24.93 -19.21 -2.69
N TRP A 100 -24.37 -18.41 -3.61
CA TRP A 100 -25.04 -17.96 -4.82
C TRP A 100 -25.52 -19.14 -5.70
N MET A 101 -24.67 -20.14 -5.91
CA MET A 101 -25.02 -21.34 -6.67
C MET A 101 -26.10 -22.15 -5.99
N ALA A 102 -26.04 -22.31 -4.67
CA ALA A 102 -27.08 -23.02 -3.91
C ALA A 102 -28.45 -22.34 -3.99
N GLU A 103 -28.49 -21.01 -4.09
CA GLU A 103 -29.71 -20.24 -4.22
C GLU A 103 -30.29 -20.23 -5.65
N THR A 104 -29.41 -20.11 -6.66
CA THR A 104 -29.83 -19.87 -8.05
C THR A 104 -30.00 -21.16 -8.88
N GLU A 105 -29.15 -22.14 -8.66
CA GLU A 105 -29.09 -23.41 -9.41
C GLU A 105 -28.87 -24.61 -8.45
N PRO A 106 -29.81 -24.91 -7.55
CA PRO A 106 -29.64 -25.95 -6.56
C PRO A 106 -29.54 -27.33 -7.22
N GLY A 107 -28.31 -27.94 -7.11
CA GLY A 107 -28.04 -29.27 -7.63
C GLY A 107 -27.73 -29.37 -9.12
N GLU A 108 -27.67 -28.25 -9.82
CA GLU A 108 -27.28 -28.18 -11.24
C GLU A 108 -25.78 -27.98 -11.43
N ALA A 109 -25.29 -28.31 -12.64
CA ALA A 109 -23.92 -28.04 -13.03
C ALA A 109 -23.70 -26.52 -13.20
N LEU A 110 -22.47 -26.08 -12.94
CA LEU A 110 -22.06 -24.69 -13.05
C LEU A 110 -22.34 -24.13 -14.45
N SER A 111 -23.23 -23.11 -14.54
CA SER A 111 -23.61 -22.52 -15.83
C SER A 111 -22.83 -21.21 -16.11
N PRO A 112 -22.56 -20.89 -17.41
CA PRO A 112 -21.98 -19.61 -17.78
C PRO A 112 -22.83 -18.42 -17.32
N LEU A 113 -24.16 -18.54 -17.34
CA LEU A 113 -25.07 -17.47 -16.95
C LEU A 113 -24.98 -17.17 -15.45
N SER A 114 -24.91 -18.21 -14.62
CA SER A 114 -24.81 -18.04 -13.17
C SER A 114 -23.49 -17.38 -12.78
N LEU A 115 -22.37 -17.81 -13.39
CA LEU A 115 -21.07 -17.20 -13.17
C LEU A 115 -21.03 -15.74 -13.64
N ALA A 116 -21.60 -15.43 -14.80
CA ALA A 116 -21.66 -14.05 -15.31
C ALA A 116 -22.52 -13.16 -14.40
N SER A 117 -23.63 -13.69 -13.88
CA SER A 117 -24.51 -12.98 -12.92
C SER A 117 -23.82 -12.73 -11.59
N PHE A 118 -23.12 -13.73 -11.06
CA PHE A 118 -22.32 -13.58 -9.84
C PHE A 118 -21.24 -12.53 -10.01
N ARG A 119 -20.43 -12.62 -11.09
CA ARG A 119 -19.40 -11.63 -11.42
C ARG A 119 -19.99 -10.22 -11.44
N ARG A 120 -21.10 -10.04 -12.14
CA ARG A 120 -21.76 -8.73 -12.30
C ARG A 120 -22.21 -8.15 -10.96
N ARG A 121 -22.78 -8.97 -10.08
CA ARG A 121 -23.17 -8.56 -8.73
C ARG A 121 -21.97 -8.14 -7.89
N GLN A 122 -20.86 -8.88 -7.94
CA GLN A 122 -19.65 -8.50 -7.23
C GLN A 122 -19.00 -7.22 -7.80
N ILE A 123 -18.99 -7.06 -9.12
CA ILE A 123 -18.50 -5.82 -9.76
C ILE A 123 -19.36 -4.62 -9.33
N LEU A 124 -20.68 -4.76 -9.22
CA LEU A 124 -21.54 -3.70 -8.71
C LEU A 124 -21.13 -3.28 -7.29
N ARG A 125 -20.87 -4.24 -6.39
CA ARG A 125 -20.42 -3.97 -5.04
C ARG A 125 -19.05 -3.28 -5.03
N ILE A 126 -18.08 -3.78 -5.81
CA ILE A 126 -16.73 -3.22 -5.88
C ILE A 126 -16.76 -1.79 -6.45
N LEU A 127 -17.58 -1.53 -7.49
CA LEU A 127 -17.71 -0.20 -8.06
C LEU A 127 -18.27 0.81 -7.05
N VAL A 128 -19.30 0.43 -6.28
CA VAL A 128 -19.85 1.30 -5.24
C VAL A 128 -18.76 1.63 -4.19
N ARG A 129 -17.96 0.65 -3.79
CA ARG A 129 -16.83 0.88 -2.86
C ARG A 129 -15.79 1.81 -3.44
N ASP A 130 -15.37 1.59 -4.70
CA ASP A 130 -14.36 2.39 -5.39
C ASP A 130 -14.80 3.86 -5.52
N VAL A 131 -16.00 4.09 -6.09
CA VAL A 131 -16.46 5.46 -6.40
C VAL A 131 -16.77 6.27 -5.14
N LEU A 132 -17.28 5.62 -4.11
CA LEU A 132 -17.56 6.28 -2.82
C LEU A 132 -16.34 6.41 -1.91
N GLY A 133 -15.16 5.96 -2.35
CA GLY A 133 -13.93 6.06 -1.56
C GLY A 133 -13.84 5.09 -0.38
N PHE A 134 -14.67 4.03 -0.36
CA PHE A 134 -14.61 2.97 0.67
C PHE A 134 -13.44 1.99 0.43
N ALA A 135 -12.81 2.05 -0.73
CA ALA A 135 -11.69 1.21 -1.09
C ALA A 135 -10.58 2.01 -1.77
N ALA A 136 -9.34 1.79 -1.37
CA ALA A 136 -8.18 2.29 -2.10
C ALA A 136 -7.96 1.48 -3.38
N LEU A 137 -7.22 2.04 -4.35
CA LEU A 137 -6.93 1.36 -5.61
C LEU A 137 -6.38 -0.07 -5.45
N PRO A 138 -5.40 -0.35 -4.56
CA PRO A 138 -4.91 -1.71 -4.35
C PRO A 138 -5.99 -2.67 -3.88
N GLU A 139 -6.89 -2.23 -3.00
CA GLU A 139 -8.02 -3.03 -2.51
C GLU A 139 -8.99 -3.39 -3.63
N VAL A 140 -9.33 -2.41 -4.48
CA VAL A 140 -10.21 -2.61 -5.64
C VAL A 140 -9.63 -3.65 -6.59
N THR A 141 -8.35 -3.50 -6.95
CA THR A 141 -7.69 -4.40 -7.90
C THR A 141 -7.44 -5.79 -7.33
N GLU A 142 -7.20 -5.90 -6.03
CA GLU A 142 -7.11 -7.18 -5.32
C GLU A 142 -8.47 -7.89 -5.29
N GLU A 143 -9.56 -7.21 -4.95
CA GLU A 143 -10.90 -7.79 -4.98
C GLU A 143 -11.33 -8.27 -6.37
N LEU A 144 -11.03 -7.48 -7.42
CA LEU A 144 -11.27 -7.88 -8.80
C LEU A 144 -10.46 -9.14 -9.17
N SER A 145 -9.23 -9.23 -8.67
CA SER A 145 -8.37 -10.41 -8.90
C SER A 145 -8.85 -11.62 -8.11
N ASN A 146 -9.27 -11.45 -6.86
CA ASN A 146 -9.85 -12.52 -6.04
C ASN A 146 -11.15 -13.05 -6.66
N LEU A 147 -11.98 -12.16 -7.23
CA LEU A 147 -13.19 -12.54 -7.95
C LEU A 147 -12.86 -13.39 -9.19
N ALA A 148 -11.82 -13.01 -9.94
CA ALA A 148 -11.38 -13.77 -11.10
C ALA A 148 -10.84 -15.16 -10.70
N ASP A 149 -9.98 -15.21 -9.68
CA ASP A 149 -9.43 -16.47 -9.16
C ASP A 149 -10.55 -17.43 -8.72
N THR A 150 -11.52 -16.91 -7.94
CA THR A 150 -12.67 -17.69 -7.47
C THR A 150 -13.47 -18.30 -8.62
N ILE A 151 -13.78 -17.49 -9.63
CA ILE A 151 -14.56 -17.95 -10.80
C ILE A 151 -13.75 -18.96 -11.62
N ILE A 152 -12.48 -18.69 -11.90
CA ILE A 152 -11.59 -19.59 -12.65
C ILE A 152 -11.45 -20.94 -11.93
N ASN A 153 -11.25 -20.90 -10.60
CA ASN A 153 -11.09 -22.12 -9.79
C ASN A 153 -12.38 -22.96 -9.74
N ALA A 154 -13.53 -22.31 -9.58
CA ALA A 154 -14.81 -23.01 -9.62
C ALA A 154 -15.07 -23.63 -11.01
N ALA A 155 -14.84 -22.88 -12.09
CA ALA A 155 -14.97 -23.36 -13.46
C ALA A 155 -14.01 -24.52 -13.75
N CYS A 156 -12.75 -24.41 -13.33
CA CYS A 156 -11.73 -25.45 -13.49
C CYS A 156 -12.14 -26.75 -12.80
N ARG A 157 -12.59 -26.67 -11.55
CA ARG A 157 -13.09 -27.83 -10.79
C ARG A 157 -14.29 -28.49 -11.45
N SER A 158 -15.26 -27.70 -11.92
CA SER A 158 -16.45 -28.22 -12.58
C SER A 158 -16.13 -28.94 -13.88
N VAL A 159 -15.31 -28.32 -14.75
CA VAL A 159 -14.91 -28.90 -16.04
C VAL A 159 -14.06 -30.15 -15.85
N ARG A 160 -13.14 -30.14 -14.85
CA ARG A 160 -12.31 -31.30 -14.52
C ARG A 160 -13.17 -32.47 -14.06
N ALA A 161 -14.15 -32.28 -13.19
CA ALA A 161 -15.06 -33.31 -12.73
C ALA A 161 -15.91 -33.91 -13.88
N GLU A 162 -16.42 -33.04 -14.80
CA GLU A 162 -17.13 -33.47 -16.01
C GLU A 162 -16.27 -34.43 -16.86
N LEU A 163 -15.00 -34.06 -17.10
CA LEU A 163 -14.08 -34.83 -17.93
C LEU A 163 -13.59 -36.12 -17.22
N GLU A 164 -13.35 -36.06 -15.92
CA GLU A 164 -12.98 -37.25 -15.12
C GLU A 164 -14.13 -38.28 -15.07
N GLN A 165 -15.36 -37.82 -14.96
CA GLN A 165 -16.52 -38.71 -15.06
C GLN A 165 -16.60 -39.41 -16.43
N LYS A 166 -16.22 -38.71 -17.50
CA LYS A 166 -16.33 -39.19 -18.87
C LYS A 166 -15.16 -40.07 -19.32
N TYR A 167 -13.94 -39.74 -18.91
CA TYR A 167 -12.70 -40.33 -19.44
C TYR A 167 -11.84 -41.00 -18.36
N GLY A 168 -12.24 -40.93 -17.09
CA GLY A 168 -11.45 -41.40 -15.95
C GLY A 168 -10.45 -40.36 -15.43
N VAL A 169 -9.85 -40.65 -14.29
CA VAL A 169 -8.91 -39.78 -13.60
C VAL A 169 -7.53 -39.84 -14.28
N PRO A 170 -6.90 -38.72 -14.62
CA PRO A 170 -5.57 -38.67 -15.23
C PRO A 170 -4.49 -39.07 -14.21
N ARG A 171 -3.70 -40.14 -14.54
CA ARG A 171 -2.68 -40.70 -13.65
C ARG A 171 -1.29 -40.64 -14.27
N LEU A 172 -0.30 -40.32 -13.46
CA LEU A 172 1.11 -40.41 -13.83
C LEU A 172 1.56 -41.89 -13.87
N ALA A 173 2.76 -42.13 -14.39
CA ALA A 173 3.31 -43.48 -14.51
C ALA A 173 3.49 -44.24 -13.17
N ASP A 174 3.61 -43.51 -12.06
CA ASP A 174 3.67 -44.02 -10.71
C ASP A 174 2.29 -44.30 -10.08
N GLY A 175 1.20 -44.04 -10.82
CA GLY A 175 -0.18 -44.20 -10.38
C GLY A 175 -0.78 -43.01 -9.61
N SER A 176 -0.01 -42.00 -9.29
CA SER A 176 -0.51 -40.79 -8.65
C SER A 176 -1.37 -39.94 -9.62
N VAL A 177 -2.26 -39.11 -9.07
CA VAL A 177 -3.10 -38.24 -9.88
C VAL A 177 -2.25 -37.14 -10.51
N CYS A 178 -2.44 -36.91 -11.81
CA CYS A 178 -1.74 -35.85 -12.51
C CYS A 178 -2.32 -34.50 -12.14
N GLY A 179 -1.47 -33.62 -11.57
CA GLY A 179 -1.84 -32.26 -11.22
C GLY A 179 -2.02 -31.35 -12.44
N PHE A 180 -2.93 -30.40 -12.31
CA PHE A 180 -3.19 -29.37 -13.33
C PHE A 180 -3.28 -28.00 -12.67
N SER A 181 -2.47 -27.05 -13.17
CA SER A 181 -2.42 -25.68 -12.67
C SER A 181 -2.89 -24.71 -13.75
N VAL A 182 -3.62 -23.71 -13.34
CA VAL A 182 -3.92 -22.50 -14.14
C VAL A 182 -3.04 -21.36 -13.60
N LEU A 183 -2.04 -20.96 -14.39
CA LEU A 183 -1.20 -19.83 -14.04
C LEU A 183 -1.84 -18.54 -14.58
N ALA A 184 -1.99 -17.55 -13.71
CA ALA A 184 -2.33 -16.19 -14.06
C ALA A 184 -1.05 -15.41 -14.36
N LEU A 185 -1.10 -14.63 -15.44
CA LEU A 185 -0.03 -13.76 -15.91
C LEU A 185 -0.55 -12.31 -15.97
N GLY A 186 0.28 -11.38 -16.38
CA GLY A 186 -0.11 -9.99 -16.58
C GLY A 186 -0.75 -9.34 -15.34
N LYS A 187 -1.83 -8.58 -15.52
CA LYS A 187 -2.51 -7.88 -14.41
C LYS A 187 -3.12 -8.83 -13.40
N LEU A 188 -3.72 -9.94 -13.85
CA LEU A 188 -4.28 -10.94 -12.94
C LEU A 188 -3.18 -11.59 -12.09
N GLY A 189 -2.05 -11.92 -12.71
CA GLY A 189 -0.89 -12.48 -12.02
C GLY A 189 -0.33 -11.54 -10.94
N GLY A 190 -0.28 -10.23 -11.23
CA GLY A 190 0.12 -9.18 -10.28
C GLY A 190 -0.91 -8.81 -9.21
N ARG A 191 -2.10 -9.41 -9.22
CA ARG A 191 -3.27 -9.00 -8.41
C ARG A 191 -3.69 -7.54 -8.64
N GLU A 192 -3.56 -7.10 -9.89
CA GLU A 192 -3.81 -5.72 -10.32
C GLU A 192 -4.89 -5.66 -11.42
N LEU A 193 -5.88 -6.55 -11.38
CA LEU A 193 -6.91 -6.66 -12.41
C LEU A 193 -7.81 -5.40 -12.43
N ASN A 194 -8.21 -4.98 -13.63
CA ASN A 194 -9.19 -3.92 -13.83
C ASN A 194 -10.61 -4.47 -14.02
N TYR A 195 -11.59 -3.56 -14.06
CA TYR A 195 -13.01 -3.92 -14.26
C TYR A 195 -13.26 -4.65 -15.58
N SER A 196 -12.62 -4.22 -16.66
CA SER A 196 -12.80 -4.78 -18.01
C SER A 196 -11.47 -5.20 -18.63
N SER A 197 -10.66 -5.95 -17.91
CA SER A 197 -9.40 -6.53 -18.40
C SER A 197 -9.63 -7.92 -19.01
N ASP A 198 -8.79 -8.23 -20.00
CA ASP A 198 -8.54 -9.63 -20.34
C ASP A 198 -7.82 -10.32 -19.18
N ILE A 199 -8.00 -11.62 -19.03
CA ILE A 199 -7.23 -12.46 -18.14
C ILE A 199 -6.20 -13.26 -18.94
N ASP A 200 -4.93 -13.02 -18.66
CA ASP A 200 -3.82 -13.74 -19.28
C ASP A 200 -3.60 -15.05 -18.52
N LEU A 201 -3.80 -16.20 -19.20
CA LEU A 201 -3.69 -17.51 -18.58
C LEU A 201 -2.69 -18.42 -19.33
N MET A 202 -2.10 -19.33 -18.56
CA MET A 202 -1.28 -20.45 -19.06
C MET A 202 -1.68 -21.71 -18.30
N PHE A 203 -1.83 -22.82 -19.03
CA PHE A 203 -2.24 -24.09 -18.46
C PHE A 203 -1.05 -25.06 -18.41
N LEU A 204 -0.83 -25.65 -17.23
CA LEU A 204 0.30 -26.52 -16.93
C LEU A 204 -0.18 -27.80 -16.28
N TYR A 205 0.38 -28.94 -16.68
CA TYR A 205 0.14 -30.23 -16.03
C TYR A 205 1.45 -30.95 -15.65
N SER A 206 1.40 -31.85 -14.64
CA SER A 206 2.58 -32.41 -14.00
C SER A 206 3.49 -33.20 -14.93
N GLY A 207 2.92 -34.03 -15.82
CA GLY A 207 3.76 -34.89 -16.66
C GLY A 207 2.98 -35.89 -17.51
N PRO A 208 3.67 -36.80 -18.22
CA PRO A 208 3.05 -37.79 -19.12
C PRO A 208 2.34 -38.90 -18.35
N GLY A 209 1.32 -39.47 -18.96
CA GLY A 209 0.52 -40.58 -18.47
C GLY A 209 -0.79 -40.73 -19.23
N GLU A 210 -1.72 -41.49 -18.69
CA GLU A 210 -3.03 -41.75 -19.28
C GLU A 210 -4.15 -41.70 -18.22
N THR A 211 -5.40 -41.50 -18.68
CA THR A 211 -6.57 -41.61 -17.79
C THR A 211 -6.90 -43.09 -17.51
N ASP A 212 -7.44 -43.38 -16.32
CA ASP A 212 -7.82 -44.75 -15.90
C ASP A 212 -9.21 -45.17 -16.42
N GLY A 213 -9.86 -44.39 -17.26
CA GLY A 213 -11.18 -44.69 -17.82
C GLY A 213 -11.13 -45.42 -19.17
N VAL A 214 -12.31 -45.74 -19.71
CA VAL A 214 -12.47 -46.39 -21.04
C VAL A 214 -13.46 -45.56 -21.86
N PRO A 215 -13.06 -44.94 -23.01
CA PRO A 215 -11.70 -44.99 -23.59
C PRO A 215 -10.69 -44.15 -22.82
N GLY A 216 -9.46 -44.64 -22.64
CA GLY A 216 -8.37 -43.88 -22.05
C GLY A 216 -7.90 -42.74 -22.97
N LEU A 217 -7.49 -41.65 -22.37
CA LEU A 217 -6.87 -40.49 -23.06
C LEU A 217 -5.44 -40.31 -22.54
N THR A 218 -4.55 -39.88 -23.43
CA THR A 218 -3.24 -39.39 -22.97
C THR A 218 -3.43 -38.11 -22.15
N GLN A 219 -2.49 -37.80 -21.22
CA GLN A 219 -2.54 -36.55 -20.44
C GLN A 219 -2.62 -35.31 -21.32
N ARG A 220 -1.89 -35.32 -22.43
CA ARG A 220 -1.92 -34.23 -23.40
C ARG A 220 -3.34 -34.00 -23.96
N GLU A 221 -4.02 -35.07 -24.38
CA GLU A 221 -5.39 -34.96 -24.91
C GLU A 221 -6.40 -34.56 -23.84
N PHE A 222 -6.28 -35.13 -22.65
CA PHE A 222 -7.17 -34.82 -21.54
C PHE A 222 -7.06 -33.34 -21.12
N PHE A 223 -5.84 -32.85 -20.84
CA PHE A 223 -5.66 -31.46 -20.42
C PHE A 223 -5.85 -30.43 -21.53
N GLN A 224 -5.63 -30.82 -22.77
CA GLN A 224 -6.04 -29.96 -23.91
C GLN A 224 -7.56 -29.80 -23.99
N LYS A 225 -8.33 -30.87 -23.74
CA LYS A 225 -9.79 -30.79 -23.66
C LYS A 225 -10.23 -29.94 -22.47
N LEU A 226 -9.60 -30.13 -21.30
CA LEU A 226 -9.91 -29.37 -20.10
C LEU A 226 -9.65 -27.87 -20.33
N ALA A 227 -8.47 -27.49 -20.83
CA ALA A 227 -8.09 -26.11 -21.11
C ALA A 227 -9.02 -25.45 -22.14
N ASN A 228 -9.37 -26.16 -23.22
CA ASN A 228 -10.30 -25.64 -24.22
C ASN A 228 -11.71 -25.43 -23.64
N ARG A 229 -12.22 -26.41 -22.89
CA ARG A 229 -13.56 -26.35 -22.29
C ARG A 229 -13.65 -25.28 -21.21
N LEU A 230 -12.61 -25.12 -20.39
CA LEU A 230 -12.48 -24.03 -19.42
C LEU A 230 -12.49 -22.66 -20.10
N THR A 231 -11.70 -22.51 -21.17
CA THR A 231 -11.64 -21.26 -21.93
C THR A 231 -12.99 -20.94 -22.57
N GLU A 232 -13.67 -21.94 -23.15
CA GLU A 232 -14.99 -21.79 -23.73
C GLU A 232 -16.02 -21.34 -22.67
N LEU A 233 -16.05 -22.01 -21.51
CA LEU A 233 -16.94 -21.68 -20.39
C LEU A 233 -16.76 -20.21 -19.95
N LEU A 234 -15.52 -19.77 -19.74
CA LEU A 234 -15.20 -18.42 -19.31
C LEU A 234 -15.50 -17.35 -20.37
N ALA A 235 -15.33 -17.69 -21.67
CA ALA A 235 -15.52 -16.79 -22.80
C ALA A 235 -16.94 -16.85 -23.40
N THR A 236 -17.84 -17.65 -22.86
CA THR A 236 -19.23 -17.75 -23.33
C THR A 236 -19.97 -16.43 -23.12
N TYR A 237 -20.59 -15.93 -24.18
CA TYR A 237 -21.43 -14.72 -24.11
C TYR A 237 -22.83 -15.08 -23.61
N THR A 238 -23.26 -14.44 -22.55
CA THR A 238 -24.56 -14.66 -21.92
C THR A 238 -25.40 -13.38 -21.95
N PRO A 239 -26.71 -13.42 -21.63
CA PRO A 239 -27.52 -12.20 -21.44
C PRO A 239 -26.98 -11.25 -20.37
N GLN A 240 -26.14 -11.77 -19.45
CA GLN A 240 -25.46 -10.99 -18.44
C GLN A 240 -24.02 -10.60 -18.87
N GLY A 241 -23.69 -10.73 -20.16
CA GLY A 241 -22.34 -10.49 -20.70
C GLY A 241 -21.46 -11.71 -20.67
N MET A 242 -20.19 -11.52 -21.01
CA MET A 242 -19.13 -12.52 -20.94
C MET A 242 -18.55 -12.56 -19.51
N ILE A 243 -18.15 -13.74 -19.05
CA ILE A 243 -17.49 -13.86 -17.74
C ILE A 243 -16.13 -13.17 -17.81
N TYR A 244 -15.23 -13.68 -18.64
CA TYR A 244 -13.92 -13.07 -18.91
C TYR A 244 -13.49 -13.31 -20.35
N ARG A 245 -12.78 -12.34 -20.92
CA ARG A 245 -12.01 -12.54 -22.14
C ARG A 245 -10.68 -13.21 -21.77
N VAL A 246 -10.47 -14.43 -22.25
CA VAL A 246 -9.27 -15.23 -21.96
C VAL A 246 -8.21 -14.98 -23.01
N ASP A 247 -7.04 -14.53 -22.58
CA ASP A 247 -5.87 -14.37 -23.45
C ASP A 247 -4.81 -15.44 -23.16
N LEU A 248 -4.51 -16.24 -24.15
CA LEU A 248 -3.53 -17.32 -24.09
C LEU A 248 -2.24 -17.01 -24.85
N ARG A 249 -2.05 -15.78 -25.34
CA ARG A 249 -0.90 -15.41 -26.17
C ARG A 249 0.44 -15.39 -25.43
N LEU A 250 0.41 -15.29 -24.12
CA LEU A 250 1.60 -15.28 -23.25
C LEU A 250 2.14 -16.68 -22.93
N ARG A 251 1.46 -17.76 -23.36
CA ARG A 251 1.97 -19.11 -23.19
C ARG A 251 3.19 -19.40 -24.08
N PRO A 252 4.00 -20.42 -23.77
CA PRO A 252 5.12 -20.87 -24.62
C PRO A 252 4.72 -20.99 -26.11
N GLU A 253 5.57 -20.44 -26.99
CA GLU A 253 5.34 -20.32 -28.45
C GLU A 253 4.09 -19.49 -28.86
N GLY A 254 3.45 -18.82 -27.90
CA GLY A 254 2.31 -17.95 -28.17
C GLY A 254 1.14 -18.65 -28.84
N ARG A 255 0.65 -18.13 -29.97
CA ARG A 255 -0.49 -18.72 -30.70
C ARG A 255 -0.18 -20.07 -31.36
N LEU A 256 1.06 -20.40 -31.60
CA LEU A 256 1.49 -21.64 -32.25
C LEU A 256 1.70 -22.77 -31.24
N GLY A 257 1.87 -22.43 -29.96
CA GLY A 257 2.13 -23.42 -28.91
C GLY A 257 0.87 -24.16 -28.47
N GLU A 258 1.09 -25.27 -27.77
CA GLU A 258 0.02 -26.08 -27.18
C GLU A 258 -0.80 -25.27 -26.19
N VAL A 259 -2.11 -25.52 -26.11
CA VAL A 259 -2.99 -24.81 -25.19
C VAL A 259 -2.65 -25.16 -23.74
N SER A 260 -2.32 -26.43 -23.48
CA SER A 260 -1.84 -26.91 -22.20
C SER A 260 -0.50 -27.64 -22.38
N ILE A 261 0.48 -27.33 -21.53
CA ILE A 261 1.86 -27.84 -21.66
C ILE A 261 2.24 -28.63 -20.40
N SER A 262 3.09 -29.67 -20.56
CA SER A 262 3.63 -30.40 -19.41
C SER A 262 4.73 -29.59 -18.71
N LEU A 263 4.95 -29.84 -17.41
CA LEU A 263 5.98 -29.20 -16.61
C LEU A 263 7.38 -29.33 -17.24
N ASP A 264 7.73 -30.50 -17.74
CA ASP A 264 9.04 -30.76 -18.36
C ASP A 264 9.20 -29.99 -19.69
N ALA A 265 8.16 -29.97 -20.51
CA ALA A 265 8.19 -29.20 -21.76
C ALA A 265 8.24 -27.68 -21.50
N ALA A 266 7.57 -27.19 -20.45
CA ALA A 266 7.65 -25.79 -20.02
C ALA A 266 9.07 -25.44 -19.54
N LYS A 267 9.69 -26.31 -18.71
CA LYS A 267 11.08 -26.14 -18.27
C LYS A 267 12.05 -26.16 -19.47
N GLU A 268 11.87 -27.06 -20.41
CA GLU A 268 12.69 -27.07 -21.62
C GLU A 268 12.55 -25.81 -22.46
N TYR A 269 11.32 -25.30 -22.61
CA TYR A 269 11.07 -24.07 -23.34
C TYR A 269 11.74 -22.86 -22.67
N TYR A 270 11.47 -22.63 -21.39
CA TYR A 270 12.03 -21.48 -20.68
C TYR A 270 13.54 -21.57 -20.49
N GLY A 271 14.11 -22.78 -20.41
CA GLY A 271 15.55 -22.97 -20.29
C GLY A 271 16.34 -22.77 -21.59
N LYS A 272 15.73 -22.99 -22.76
CA LYS A 272 16.48 -23.02 -24.04
C LYS A 272 15.96 -22.04 -25.11
N ARG A 273 14.69 -21.68 -25.10
CA ARG A 273 14.03 -20.99 -26.24
C ARG A 273 13.34 -19.69 -25.88
N ALA A 274 13.06 -19.47 -24.58
CA ALA A 274 12.34 -18.28 -24.14
C ALA A 274 13.16 -17.02 -24.40
N ARG A 275 12.47 -15.96 -24.78
CA ARG A 275 13.03 -14.61 -24.97
C ARG A 275 12.99 -13.85 -23.65
N ASP A 276 13.79 -12.80 -23.53
CA ASP A 276 13.88 -11.97 -22.32
C ASP A 276 12.53 -11.41 -21.86
N TRP A 277 11.68 -10.96 -22.77
CA TRP A 277 10.35 -10.45 -22.42
C TRP A 277 9.41 -11.56 -21.87
N GLU A 278 9.61 -12.82 -22.31
CA GLU A 278 8.84 -13.98 -21.78
C GLU A 278 9.28 -14.33 -20.36
N LEU A 279 10.56 -14.19 -20.05
CA LEU A 279 11.05 -14.33 -18.68
C LEU A 279 10.58 -13.15 -17.81
N GLN A 280 10.56 -11.93 -18.34
CA GLN A 280 10.07 -10.75 -17.61
C GLN A 280 8.59 -10.86 -17.24
N MET A 281 7.74 -11.36 -18.15
CA MET A 281 6.31 -11.52 -17.83
C MET A 281 6.05 -12.52 -16.70
N LEU A 282 6.96 -13.50 -16.48
CA LEU A 282 6.85 -14.45 -15.38
C LEU A 282 7.08 -13.85 -13.99
N ILE A 283 7.57 -12.60 -13.89
CA ILE A 283 7.63 -11.85 -12.64
C ILE A 283 6.26 -11.75 -11.98
N LYS A 284 5.22 -11.58 -12.80
CA LYS A 284 3.83 -11.51 -12.32
C LYS A 284 3.12 -12.86 -12.29
N ALA A 285 3.78 -13.96 -12.65
CA ALA A 285 3.15 -15.27 -12.73
C ALA A 285 2.83 -15.84 -11.33
N ARG A 286 1.64 -16.42 -11.18
CA ARG A 286 1.21 -17.16 -9.99
C ARG A 286 0.17 -18.21 -10.33
N CYS A 287 -0.01 -19.19 -9.45
CA CYS A 287 -1.15 -20.12 -9.55
C CYS A 287 -2.44 -19.38 -9.18
N ALA A 288 -3.44 -19.40 -10.07
CA ALA A 288 -4.77 -18.82 -9.85
C ALA A 288 -5.84 -19.89 -9.58
N ALA A 289 -5.68 -21.09 -10.13
CA ALA A 289 -6.64 -22.19 -9.97
C ALA A 289 -5.98 -23.55 -10.18
N GLY A 290 -6.68 -24.61 -9.78
CA GLY A 290 -6.22 -25.98 -9.88
C GLY A 290 -5.19 -26.35 -8.82
N ASP A 291 -4.30 -27.29 -9.16
CA ASP A 291 -3.27 -27.81 -8.23
C ASP A 291 -2.07 -26.84 -8.18
N ALA A 292 -1.65 -26.45 -6.98
CA ALA A 292 -0.57 -25.46 -6.81
C ALA A 292 0.82 -26.02 -7.16
N GLU A 293 1.01 -27.34 -7.04
CA GLU A 293 2.34 -27.96 -7.14
C GLU A 293 3.01 -27.77 -8.50
N PRO A 294 2.39 -28.10 -9.68
CA PRO A 294 3.05 -27.92 -10.97
C PRO A 294 3.47 -26.48 -11.23
N ALA A 295 2.59 -25.52 -10.85
CA ALA A 295 2.89 -24.10 -10.97
C ALA A 295 4.08 -23.68 -10.09
N ARG A 296 4.11 -24.10 -8.83
CA ARG A 296 5.19 -23.83 -7.88
C ARG A 296 6.51 -24.40 -8.40
N ALA A 297 6.51 -25.66 -8.86
CA ALA A 297 7.71 -26.33 -9.38
C ALA A 297 8.29 -25.65 -10.64
N LEU A 298 7.43 -25.07 -11.49
CA LEU A 298 7.89 -24.28 -12.64
C LEU A 298 8.45 -22.93 -12.18
N LEU A 299 7.70 -22.20 -11.33
CA LEU A 299 8.08 -20.84 -10.93
C LEU A 299 9.37 -20.84 -10.08
N GLU A 300 9.56 -21.80 -9.18
CA GLU A 300 10.81 -21.96 -8.43
C GLU A 300 11.98 -22.28 -9.36
N TRP A 301 11.77 -23.17 -10.34
CA TRP A 301 12.83 -23.59 -11.27
C TRP A 301 13.27 -22.44 -12.20
N VAL A 302 12.34 -21.58 -12.64
CA VAL A 302 12.65 -20.50 -13.60
C VAL A 302 13.22 -19.23 -12.92
N GLN A 303 13.12 -19.10 -11.60
CA GLN A 303 13.57 -17.90 -10.86
C GLN A 303 15.01 -17.48 -11.17
N PRO A 304 16.03 -18.37 -11.21
CA PRO A 304 17.40 -17.96 -11.55
C PRO A 304 17.55 -17.37 -12.96
N MET A 305 16.61 -17.70 -13.85
CA MET A 305 16.61 -17.19 -15.23
C MET A 305 15.91 -15.82 -15.33
N ILE A 306 14.87 -15.61 -14.51
CA ILE A 306 14.17 -14.31 -14.41
C ILE A 306 15.09 -13.29 -13.77
N TYR A 307 15.73 -13.63 -12.65
CA TYR A 307 16.53 -12.74 -11.83
C TYR A 307 18.01 -13.05 -11.98
N SER A 308 18.67 -12.36 -12.90
CA SER A 308 20.10 -12.56 -13.14
C SER A 308 20.97 -12.05 -11.99
N THR A 309 22.01 -12.79 -11.66
CA THR A 309 23.08 -12.34 -10.75
C THR A 309 24.20 -11.58 -11.47
N THR A 310 24.28 -11.70 -12.78
CA THR A 310 25.18 -10.94 -13.65
C THR A 310 24.40 -9.79 -14.27
N LEU A 311 24.76 -8.57 -13.89
CA LEU A 311 24.21 -7.35 -14.44
C LEU A 311 24.59 -7.21 -15.92
N ASP A 312 23.72 -7.68 -16.80
CA ASP A 312 23.83 -7.38 -18.21
C ASP A 312 22.85 -6.26 -18.56
N PHE A 313 23.33 -5.02 -18.47
CA PHE A 313 22.56 -3.84 -18.88
C PHE A 313 22.24 -3.82 -20.37
N SER A 314 22.98 -4.56 -21.20
CA SER A 314 22.69 -4.69 -22.63
C SER A 314 21.33 -5.36 -22.86
N ALA A 315 20.89 -6.24 -21.96
CA ALA A 315 19.56 -6.84 -22.01
C ALA A 315 18.45 -5.81 -21.71
N VAL A 316 18.68 -4.90 -20.76
CA VAL A 316 17.73 -3.81 -20.45
C VAL A 316 17.61 -2.83 -21.60
N GLU A 317 18.75 -2.46 -22.19
CA GLU A 317 18.79 -1.57 -23.36
C GLU A 317 18.11 -2.20 -24.59
N SER A 318 18.36 -3.46 -24.88
CA SER A 318 17.69 -4.23 -25.96
C SER A 318 16.17 -4.35 -25.74
N MET A 319 15.73 -4.52 -24.48
CA MET A 319 14.31 -4.54 -24.13
C MET A 319 13.66 -3.17 -24.28
N SER A 320 14.34 -2.09 -23.86
CA SER A 320 13.89 -0.71 -24.04
C SER A 320 13.74 -0.36 -25.51
N GLU A 321 14.75 -0.64 -26.34
CA GLU A 321 14.67 -0.43 -27.79
C GLU A 321 13.54 -1.23 -28.45
N SER A 322 13.31 -2.47 -28.02
CA SER A 322 12.22 -3.28 -28.54
C SER A 322 10.86 -2.69 -28.18
N ARG A 323 10.72 -2.13 -26.98
CA ARG A 323 9.54 -1.42 -26.53
C ARG A 323 9.33 -0.12 -27.30
N GLU A 324 10.36 0.69 -27.49
CA GLU A 324 10.28 1.94 -28.25
C GLU A 324 9.84 1.69 -29.68
N ARG A 325 10.41 0.70 -30.34
CA ARG A 325 9.98 0.27 -31.69
C ARG A 325 8.50 -0.15 -31.75
N ILE A 326 7.97 -0.76 -30.69
CA ILE A 326 6.55 -1.12 -30.59
C ILE A 326 5.70 0.14 -30.34
N SER A 327 6.15 1.04 -29.48
CA SER A 327 5.48 2.31 -29.19
C SER A 327 5.41 3.19 -30.45
N ASP A 328 6.51 3.31 -31.19
CA ASP A 328 6.57 4.08 -32.46
C ASP A 328 5.68 3.48 -33.53
N LYS A 329 5.63 2.15 -33.66
CA LYS A 329 4.71 1.47 -34.55
C LYS A 329 3.24 1.66 -34.20
N LEU A 330 2.92 1.77 -32.92
CA LEU A 330 1.57 2.04 -32.43
C LEU A 330 1.20 3.51 -32.63
N ALA A 331 2.13 4.43 -32.35
CA ALA A 331 1.96 5.86 -32.60
C ALA A 331 1.79 6.17 -34.11
N ALA A 332 2.52 5.47 -34.99
CA ALA A 332 2.39 5.59 -36.44
C ALA A 332 1.05 5.04 -37.00
N ARG A 333 0.39 4.14 -36.26
CA ARG A 333 -0.98 3.72 -36.54
C ARG A 333 -1.94 4.71 -35.88
N LYS A 334 -2.18 5.87 -36.53
CA LYS A 334 -3.23 6.82 -36.11
C LYS A 334 -4.55 6.07 -35.91
N ARG A 335 -4.85 5.70 -34.66
CA ARG A 335 -6.22 5.32 -34.28
C ARG A 335 -7.01 6.61 -34.09
N PRO A 336 -8.24 6.72 -34.56
CA PRO A 336 -9.13 7.77 -34.10
C PRO A 336 -9.33 7.55 -32.60
N GLY A 337 -8.99 8.53 -31.78
CA GLY A 337 -9.08 8.49 -30.33
C GLY A 337 -8.01 9.36 -29.66
N GLY A 338 -8.30 9.93 -28.50
CA GLY A 338 -7.41 10.77 -27.72
C GLY A 338 -6.19 10.01 -27.12
N THR A 339 -5.50 10.63 -26.18
CA THR A 339 -4.31 10.09 -25.50
C THR A 339 -4.61 8.74 -24.85
N ASP A 340 -3.83 7.72 -25.18
CA ASP A 340 -3.91 6.38 -24.58
C ASP A 340 -3.09 6.35 -23.29
N VAL A 341 -3.74 6.35 -22.13
CA VAL A 341 -3.10 6.44 -20.80
C VAL A 341 -2.22 5.24 -20.45
N LYS A 342 -2.40 4.11 -21.13
CA LYS A 342 -1.59 2.91 -20.93
C LYS A 342 -0.35 2.89 -21.81
N LEU A 343 -0.47 3.32 -23.07
CA LEU A 343 0.56 3.17 -24.11
C LEU A 343 1.30 4.46 -24.41
N ALA A 344 0.81 5.63 -23.94
CA ALA A 344 1.52 6.89 -24.05
C ALA A 344 2.90 6.81 -23.38
N ARG A 345 3.84 7.63 -23.83
CA ARG A 345 5.12 7.80 -23.15
C ARG A 345 4.86 8.33 -21.74
N GLY A 346 5.46 7.70 -20.73
CA GLY A 346 5.16 7.98 -19.32
C GLY A 346 3.87 7.34 -18.80
N GLY A 347 3.19 6.50 -19.61
CA GLY A 347 1.95 5.82 -19.22
C GLY A 347 2.15 4.63 -18.29
N ILE A 348 1.05 3.94 -17.95
CA ILE A 348 1.04 2.81 -17.01
C ILE A 348 2.10 1.76 -17.38
N ARG A 349 2.22 1.43 -18.67
CA ARG A 349 3.14 0.40 -19.16
C ARG A 349 4.61 0.76 -18.89
N ASP A 350 4.95 2.03 -18.90
CA ASP A 350 6.31 2.51 -18.68
C ASP A 350 6.72 2.35 -17.24
N ILE A 351 5.79 2.62 -16.32
CA ILE A 351 5.99 2.39 -14.86
C ILE A 351 6.17 0.90 -14.60
N GLU A 352 5.27 0.05 -15.14
CA GLU A 352 5.35 -1.41 -14.95
C GLU A 352 6.66 -1.97 -15.54
N PHE A 353 7.06 -1.50 -16.73
CA PHE A 353 8.30 -1.92 -17.35
C PHE A 353 9.54 -1.53 -16.57
N LEU A 354 9.60 -0.27 -16.10
CA LEU A 354 10.69 0.24 -15.26
C LEU A 354 10.88 -0.60 -14.01
N VAL A 355 9.77 -0.84 -13.29
CA VAL A 355 9.76 -1.66 -12.08
C VAL A 355 10.29 -3.07 -12.36
N GLN A 356 9.79 -3.73 -13.40
CA GLN A 356 10.20 -5.09 -13.75
C GLN A 356 11.66 -5.15 -14.21
N CYS A 357 12.17 -4.15 -14.94
CA CYS A 357 13.58 -4.05 -15.29
C CYS A 357 14.46 -3.98 -14.05
N LEU A 358 14.15 -3.10 -13.11
CA LEU A 358 14.89 -2.99 -11.86
C LEU A 358 14.82 -4.28 -11.03
N GLN A 359 13.67 -4.93 -10.99
CA GLN A 359 13.51 -6.24 -10.34
C GLN A 359 14.38 -7.31 -11.00
N ARG A 360 14.44 -7.38 -12.31
CA ARG A 360 15.29 -8.37 -13.04
C ARG A 360 16.77 -8.17 -12.76
N VAL A 361 17.22 -6.92 -12.81
CA VAL A 361 18.62 -6.55 -12.63
C VAL A 361 19.10 -6.81 -11.19
N HIS A 362 18.28 -6.46 -10.21
CA HIS A 362 18.68 -6.48 -8.81
C HIS A 362 18.12 -7.68 -8.03
N GLY A 363 17.02 -8.29 -8.49
CA GLY A 363 16.34 -9.36 -7.79
C GLY A 363 17.11 -10.68 -7.69
N GLY A 364 18.18 -10.87 -8.48
CA GLY A 364 19.08 -12.01 -8.33
C GLY A 364 19.87 -11.98 -7.03
N ARG A 365 20.29 -10.77 -6.60
CA ARG A 365 21.02 -10.52 -5.35
C ARG A 365 20.08 -10.19 -4.19
N GLU A 366 18.98 -9.48 -4.49
CA GLU A 366 18.01 -8.97 -3.53
C GLU A 366 16.67 -9.66 -3.71
N VAL A 367 16.50 -10.83 -3.09
CA VAL A 367 15.24 -11.62 -3.17
C VAL A 367 14.03 -10.79 -2.72
N TRP A 368 14.24 -9.86 -1.80
CA TRP A 368 13.24 -8.90 -1.31
C TRP A 368 12.55 -8.11 -2.42
N LEU A 369 13.24 -7.81 -3.53
CA LEU A 369 12.67 -7.07 -4.67
C LEU A 369 11.69 -7.89 -5.51
N ARG A 370 11.67 -9.21 -5.36
CA ARG A 370 10.81 -10.11 -6.14
C ARG A 370 9.37 -10.00 -5.66
N ASN A 371 8.60 -9.14 -6.29
CA ASN A 371 7.18 -8.95 -6.01
C ASN A 371 6.39 -8.78 -7.30
N SER A 372 5.19 -9.38 -7.38
CA SER A 372 4.35 -9.34 -8.58
C SER A 372 3.54 -8.03 -8.71
N GLY A 373 3.24 -7.35 -7.60
CA GLY A 373 2.46 -6.10 -7.58
C GLY A 373 3.34 -4.87 -7.75
N THR A 374 2.94 -3.96 -8.64
CA THR A 374 3.72 -2.78 -9.05
C THR A 374 3.95 -1.80 -7.89
N LEU A 375 2.91 -1.46 -7.12
CA LEU A 375 3.02 -0.49 -6.01
C LEU A 375 3.92 -1.01 -4.89
N LEU A 376 3.81 -2.29 -4.54
CA LEU A 376 4.66 -2.88 -3.51
C LEU A 376 6.10 -3.04 -4.02
N ALA A 377 6.28 -3.35 -5.30
CA ALA A 377 7.60 -3.39 -5.91
C ALA A 377 8.28 -2.01 -5.92
N LEU A 378 7.53 -0.94 -6.24
CA LEU A 378 8.03 0.44 -6.14
C LEU A 378 8.50 0.78 -4.72
N ASN A 379 7.73 0.42 -3.70
CA ASN A 379 8.11 0.62 -2.31
C ASN A 379 9.44 -0.11 -1.98
N ARG A 380 9.56 -1.37 -2.39
CA ARG A 380 10.79 -2.16 -2.18
C ARG A 380 12.00 -1.64 -2.94
N LEU A 381 11.79 -1.08 -4.14
CA LEU A 381 12.85 -0.43 -4.91
C LEU A 381 13.35 0.84 -4.22
N ARG A 382 12.46 1.63 -3.63
CA ARG A 382 12.82 2.77 -2.78
C ARG A 382 13.61 2.31 -1.55
N ASP A 383 13.13 1.28 -0.84
CA ASP A 383 13.79 0.75 0.36
C ASP A 383 15.23 0.27 0.10
N LYS A 384 15.55 -0.05 -1.15
CA LYS A 384 16.90 -0.41 -1.61
C LYS A 384 17.63 0.75 -2.30
N ASP A 385 17.16 1.99 -2.18
CA ASP A 385 17.70 3.21 -2.83
C ASP A 385 17.91 3.07 -4.35
N LEU A 386 17.16 2.19 -4.98
CA LEU A 386 17.13 2.08 -6.44
C LEU A 386 16.24 3.18 -7.05
N LEU A 387 15.38 3.75 -6.22
CA LEU A 387 14.59 4.95 -6.48
C LEU A 387 14.80 5.90 -5.29
N SER A 388 14.97 7.18 -5.56
CA SER A 388 14.91 8.23 -4.53
C SER A 388 13.47 8.39 -4.01
N ASP A 389 13.30 8.97 -2.82
CA ASP A 389 11.96 9.23 -2.25
C ASP A 389 11.09 10.09 -3.20
N SER A 390 11.70 11.07 -3.88
CA SER A 390 11.01 11.91 -4.85
C SER A 390 10.55 11.12 -6.08
N GLU A 391 11.40 10.26 -6.64
CA GLU A 391 11.05 9.42 -7.78
C GLU A 391 9.99 8.38 -7.41
N TYR A 392 10.13 7.77 -6.24
CA TYR A 392 9.11 6.87 -5.70
C TYR A 392 7.75 7.56 -5.60
N SER A 393 7.70 8.74 -4.98
CA SER A 393 6.45 9.50 -4.83
C SER A 393 5.84 9.87 -6.18
N ARG A 394 6.66 10.34 -7.14
CA ARG A 394 6.21 10.67 -8.50
C ARG A 394 5.64 9.45 -9.22
N LEU A 395 6.33 8.30 -9.16
CA LEU A 395 5.88 7.07 -9.83
C LEU A 395 4.61 6.49 -9.19
N VAL A 396 4.50 6.50 -7.86
CA VAL A 396 3.31 6.03 -7.13
C VAL A 396 2.11 6.90 -7.43
N ASN A 397 2.25 8.22 -7.33
CA ASN A 397 1.16 9.16 -7.62
C ASN A 397 0.72 9.05 -9.08
N ALA A 398 1.66 8.98 -10.02
CA ALA A 398 1.35 8.77 -11.43
C ALA A 398 0.65 7.43 -11.68
N TYR A 399 1.14 6.34 -11.08
CA TYR A 399 0.51 5.03 -11.23
C TYR A 399 -0.92 5.02 -10.70
N GLN A 400 -1.15 5.57 -9.51
CA GLN A 400 -2.49 5.65 -8.92
C GLN A 400 -3.42 6.51 -9.78
N PHE A 401 -2.99 7.69 -10.19
CA PHE A 401 -3.76 8.58 -11.06
C PHE A 401 -4.15 7.90 -12.38
N LEU A 402 -3.17 7.34 -13.11
CA LEU A 402 -3.39 6.68 -14.39
C LEU A 402 -4.30 5.45 -14.26
N ARG A 403 -4.19 4.69 -13.16
CA ARG A 403 -5.04 3.52 -12.91
C ARG A 403 -6.47 3.93 -12.53
N HIS A 404 -6.67 4.98 -11.73
CA HIS A 404 -8.01 5.53 -11.50
C HIS A 404 -8.63 6.01 -12.82
N LEU A 405 -7.87 6.74 -13.63
CA LEU A 405 -8.35 7.20 -14.92
C LEU A 405 -8.72 6.02 -15.84
N GLU A 406 -7.88 4.98 -15.92
CA GLU A 406 -8.18 3.73 -16.65
C GLU A 406 -9.48 3.09 -16.17
N HIS A 407 -9.74 3.02 -14.84
CA HIS A 407 -10.98 2.51 -14.29
C HIS A 407 -12.20 3.35 -14.71
N ARG A 408 -12.10 4.68 -14.61
CA ARG A 408 -13.21 5.58 -14.98
C ARG A 408 -13.57 5.50 -16.48
N LEU A 409 -12.57 5.28 -17.34
CA LEU A 409 -12.79 5.04 -18.77
C LEU A 409 -13.51 3.70 -19.02
N GLN A 410 -13.24 2.66 -18.22
CA GLN A 410 -13.84 1.33 -18.39
C GLN A 410 -15.24 1.22 -17.82
N PHE A 411 -15.66 2.09 -16.90
CA PHE A 411 -16.97 2.02 -16.27
C PHE A 411 -18.15 2.19 -17.23
N ALA A 412 -17.97 3.00 -18.28
CA ALA A 412 -19.09 3.45 -19.10
C ALA A 412 -19.83 2.27 -19.77
N GLU A 413 -19.10 1.37 -20.41
CA GLU A 413 -19.68 0.37 -21.31
C GLU A 413 -19.16 -1.06 -21.10
N ASP A 414 -18.47 -1.36 -20.00
CA ASP A 414 -17.74 -2.63 -19.77
C ASP A 414 -16.79 -2.98 -20.95
N ARG A 415 -16.22 -1.95 -21.58
CA ARG A 415 -15.28 -2.09 -22.69
C ARG A 415 -13.85 -1.83 -22.26
N GLN A 416 -12.93 -2.61 -22.83
CA GLN A 416 -11.51 -2.38 -22.64
C GLN A 416 -11.08 -1.14 -23.46
N THR A 417 -11.13 0.03 -22.83
CA THR A 417 -10.63 1.27 -23.40
C THR A 417 -9.57 1.88 -22.52
N HIS A 418 -8.57 2.49 -23.13
CA HIS A 418 -7.47 3.20 -22.46
C HIS A 418 -7.25 4.60 -23.05
N ALA A 419 -8.04 4.97 -24.06
CA ALA A 419 -7.95 6.26 -24.74
C ALA A 419 -8.96 7.24 -24.13
N LEU A 420 -8.51 8.47 -23.91
CA LEU A 420 -9.39 9.57 -23.54
C LEU A 420 -10.41 9.85 -24.66
N PRO A 421 -11.65 10.21 -24.30
CA PRO A 421 -12.64 10.62 -25.26
C PRO A 421 -12.22 11.95 -25.93
N GLU A 422 -12.54 12.07 -27.26
CA GLU A 422 -12.25 13.28 -28.03
C GLU A 422 -13.33 14.37 -27.83
N LYS A 423 -14.54 13.97 -27.43
CA LYS A 423 -15.65 14.90 -27.24
C LYS A 423 -15.54 15.60 -25.88
N PRO A 424 -15.65 16.94 -25.88
CA PRO A 424 -15.54 17.70 -24.62
C PRO A 424 -16.52 17.27 -23.55
N GLU A 425 -17.76 16.90 -23.93
CA GLU A 425 -18.80 16.48 -22.98
C GLU A 425 -18.45 15.13 -22.31
N GLU A 426 -17.87 14.20 -23.08
CA GLU A 426 -17.44 12.90 -22.56
C GLU A 426 -16.19 13.05 -21.67
N LEU A 427 -15.29 13.98 -22.02
CA LEU A 427 -14.11 14.29 -21.22
C LEU A 427 -14.49 14.96 -19.90
N ASP A 428 -15.47 15.86 -19.90
CA ASP A 428 -16.02 16.47 -18.68
C ASP A 428 -16.61 15.41 -17.73
N LEU A 429 -17.35 14.43 -18.27
CA LEU A 429 -17.84 13.31 -17.48
C LEU A 429 -16.72 12.48 -16.86
N VAL A 430 -15.65 12.23 -17.59
CA VAL A 430 -14.47 11.51 -17.07
C VAL A 430 -13.82 12.31 -15.94
N ALA A 431 -13.64 13.62 -16.12
CA ALA A 431 -13.08 14.50 -15.10
C ALA A 431 -13.91 14.48 -13.81
N ARG A 432 -15.25 14.63 -13.93
CA ARG A 432 -16.16 14.57 -12.77
C ARG A 432 -16.21 13.21 -12.08
N ARG A 433 -15.90 12.12 -12.79
CA ARG A 433 -15.83 10.77 -12.22
C ARG A 433 -14.52 10.46 -11.52
N MET A 434 -13.47 11.27 -11.72
CA MET A 434 -12.19 11.07 -11.03
C MET A 434 -12.32 11.33 -9.53
N PRO A 435 -11.57 10.61 -8.68
CA PRO A 435 -11.54 10.90 -7.25
C PRO A 435 -11.06 12.34 -7.00
N ALA A 436 -11.71 13.07 -6.11
CA ALA A 436 -11.32 14.44 -5.75
C ALA A 436 -9.87 14.50 -5.23
N ALA A 437 -9.40 13.45 -4.54
CA ALA A 437 -8.02 13.35 -4.08
C ALA A 437 -6.97 13.38 -5.22
N GLN A 438 -7.40 13.07 -6.47
CA GLN A 438 -6.51 13.01 -7.64
C GLN A 438 -6.50 14.30 -8.46
N LEU A 439 -7.57 15.09 -8.41
CA LEU A 439 -7.72 16.32 -9.20
C LEU A 439 -7.74 17.59 -8.33
N GLY A 440 -7.79 17.46 -7.00
CA GLY A 440 -8.03 18.60 -6.12
C GLY A 440 -9.48 19.08 -6.19
N GLU A 441 -9.71 20.38 -6.01
CA GLU A 441 -11.08 20.93 -5.91
C GLU A 441 -11.78 21.10 -7.28
N GLU A 442 -11.04 21.09 -8.38
CA GLU A 442 -11.56 21.34 -9.73
C GLU A 442 -11.61 20.06 -10.55
N SER A 443 -12.77 19.40 -10.59
CA SER A 443 -13.05 18.26 -11.49
C SER A 443 -13.41 18.75 -12.90
N THR A 444 -12.49 19.46 -13.56
CA THR A 444 -12.67 19.99 -14.92
C THR A 444 -11.81 19.25 -15.94
N PRO A 445 -12.17 19.29 -17.25
CA PRO A 445 -11.34 18.74 -18.30
C PRO A 445 -9.92 19.29 -18.33
N GLU A 446 -9.78 20.58 -18.09
CA GLU A 446 -8.48 21.29 -18.10
C GLU A 446 -7.60 20.79 -16.94
N SER A 447 -8.18 20.65 -15.74
CA SER A 447 -7.49 20.10 -14.57
C SER A 447 -7.07 18.65 -14.80
N LEU A 448 -7.96 17.82 -15.37
CA LEU A 448 -7.66 16.44 -15.72
C LEU A 448 -6.48 16.33 -16.69
N LEU A 449 -6.50 17.11 -17.77
CA LEU A 449 -5.43 17.08 -18.78
C LEU A 449 -4.11 17.61 -18.26
N ARG A 450 -4.14 18.65 -17.42
CA ARG A 450 -2.95 19.19 -16.76
C ARG A 450 -2.28 18.14 -15.87
N HIS A 451 -3.02 17.52 -14.94
CA HIS A 451 -2.48 16.48 -14.08
C HIS A 451 -2.00 15.25 -14.87
N LEU A 452 -2.73 14.87 -15.92
CA LEU A 452 -2.31 13.78 -16.79
C LEU A 452 -0.95 14.08 -17.42
N ASN A 453 -0.77 15.25 -18.01
CA ASN A 453 0.48 15.64 -18.65
C ASN A 453 1.63 15.73 -17.64
N GLU A 454 1.40 16.34 -16.47
CA GLU A 454 2.39 16.38 -15.37
C GLU A 454 2.83 14.97 -14.94
N HIS A 455 1.91 14.03 -14.79
CA HIS A 455 2.23 12.66 -14.43
C HIS A 455 3.00 11.92 -15.53
N LEU A 456 2.59 12.09 -16.79
CA LEU A 456 3.29 11.49 -17.95
C LEU A 456 4.73 12.00 -18.06
N GLU A 457 4.94 13.32 -17.90
CA GLU A 457 6.27 13.95 -17.91
C GLU A 457 7.14 13.45 -16.75
N HIS A 458 6.61 13.43 -15.54
CA HIS A 458 7.33 12.93 -14.36
C HIS A 458 7.79 11.46 -14.52
N VAL A 459 6.93 10.61 -15.06
CA VAL A 459 7.29 9.20 -15.33
C VAL A 459 8.36 9.12 -16.39
N GLN A 460 8.25 9.92 -17.45
CA GLN A 460 9.23 9.94 -18.53
C GLN A 460 10.60 10.40 -18.03
N GLU A 461 10.69 11.46 -17.22
CA GLU A 461 11.94 11.91 -16.61
C GLU A 461 12.63 10.81 -15.81
N VAL A 462 11.88 10.11 -14.95
CA VAL A 462 12.40 9.01 -14.13
C VAL A 462 12.83 7.84 -15.02
N TYR A 463 12.03 7.52 -16.04
CA TYR A 463 12.32 6.46 -16.99
C TYR A 463 13.64 6.72 -17.74
N GLU A 464 13.81 7.91 -18.34
CA GLU A 464 15.02 8.31 -19.05
C GLU A 464 16.25 8.25 -18.15
N ARG A 465 16.14 8.77 -16.92
CA ARG A 465 17.24 8.71 -15.96
C ARG A 465 17.66 7.28 -15.64
N ILE A 466 16.73 6.38 -15.42
CA ILE A 466 17.04 5.01 -14.95
C ILE A 466 17.49 4.12 -16.11
N ILE A 467 16.82 4.20 -17.27
CA ILE A 467 17.08 3.30 -18.39
C ILE A 467 18.27 3.77 -19.24
N HIS A 468 18.45 5.10 -19.40
CA HIS A 468 19.49 5.66 -20.28
C HIS A 468 20.68 6.29 -19.52
N ALA A 469 20.63 6.46 -18.18
CA ALA A 469 21.69 7.10 -17.39
C ALA A 469 23.03 6.31 -17.32
N GLN A 470 23.17 5.25 -18.08
CA GLN A 470 24.39 4.43 -18.10
C GLN A 470 25.41 4.79 -19.17
N GLN A 471 25.11 5.78 -19.98
CA GLN A 471 26.17 6.43 -20.76
C GLN A 471 26.83 7.51 -19.91
N PRO A 472 28.18 7.60 -19.84
CA PRO A 472 28.82 8.67 -19.10
C PRO A 472 28.47 10.00 -19.74
N ILE A 473 27.53 10.72 -19.15
CA ILE A 473 27.20 12.08 -19.54
C ILE A 473 28.37 12.94 -19.11
N TYR A 474 29.20 13.34 -20.05
CA TYR A 474 30.08 14.49 -19.89
C TYR A 474 29.18 15.69 -19.58
N TYR A 475 29.39 16.28 -18.42
CA TYR A 475 28.69 17.48 -17.96
C TYR A 475 28.73 18.55 -19.05
N THR A 476 27.62 18.83 -19.67
CA THR A 476 27.37 20.10 -20.34
C THR A 476 26.56 20.99 -19.40
N GLN A 477 27.07 22.19 -19.22
CA GLN A 477 26.68 23.19 -18.25
C GLN A 477 25.17 23.54 -18.27
N SER A 478 24.65 23.76 -17.07
CA SER A 478 23.50 24.55 -16.61
C SER A 478 22.46 25.01 -17.63
N PRO A 479 21.20 24.70 -17.42
CA PRO A 479 20.11 25.45 -18.00
C PRO A 479 19.92 26.78 -17.26
N VAL A 480 19.74 27.79 -18.06
CA VAL A 480 19.46 29.17 -17.72
C VAL A 480 18.23 29.25 -16.83
N ASN A 481 18.37 29.97 -15.71
CA ASN A 481 17.30 30.44 -14.86
C ASN A 481 16.21 31.15 -15.67
N VAL A 482 15.06 30.53 -15.83
CA VAL A 482 13.83 31.25 -16.16
C VAL A 482 13.06 31.36 -14.86
N GLY A 483 13.13 32.56 -14.27
CA GLY A 483 12.33 32.91 -13.10
C GLY A 483 10.86 32.72 -13.41
N VAL A 484 10.23 31.77 -12.75
CA VAL A 484 8.77 31.69 -12.68
C VAL A 484 8.31 32.74 -11.69
N PRO A 485 7.40 33.66 -12.08
CA PRO A 485 6.81 34.63 -11.15
C PRO A 485 6.09 33.86 -10.04
N ALA A 486 6.20 34.36 -8.81
CA ALA A 486 5.39 33.90 -7.69
C ALA A 486 3.91 33.98 -8.10
N GLU A 487 3.30 32.86 -8.40
CA GLU A 487 1.88 32.79 -8.67
C GLU A 487 1.11 33.11 -7.40
N THR A 488 0.27 34.09 -7.52
CA THR A 488 -0.74 34.53 -6.59
C THR A 488 -1.50 33.34 -6.02
N LEU A 489 -1.49 33.23 -4.69
CA LEU A 489 -2.40 32.38 -3.92
C LEU A 489 -3.82 32.63 -4.44
N VAL A 490 -4.43 31.64 -5.06
CA VAL A 490 -5.87 31.67 -5.37
C VAL A 490 -6.59 31.54 -4.05
N PRO A 491 -7.46 32.50 -3.67
CA PRO A 491 -8.22 32.41 -2.45
C PRO A 491 -9.18 31.23 -2.53
N GLU A 492 -9.05 30.29 -1.59
CA GLU A 492 -10.04 29.23 -1.40
C GLU A 492 -11.40 29.86 -1.05
N PRO A 493 -12.53 29.32 -1.54
CA PRO A 493 -13.84 29.80 -1.14
C PRO A 493 -14.05 29.65 0.37
N PRO A 494 -14.83 30.52 1.00
CA PRO A 494 -14.95 30.57 2.44
C PRO A 494 -15.47 29.27 3.04
N LEU A 495 -14.73 28.74 4.01
CA LEU A 495 -14.92 27.47 4.73
C LEU A 495 -16.20 27.35 5.58
N SER A 496 -17.26 28.10 5.28
CA SER A 496 -18.42 28.22 6.14
C SER A 496 -19.76 27.91 5.45
N GLU A 497 -19.89 26.72 4.84
CA GLU A 497 -21.27 26.23 4.65
C GLU A 497 -21.58 25.18 5.72
N PRO A 498 -22.69 25.34 6.48
CA PRO A 498 -23.11 24.35 7.45
C PRO A 498 -23.41 23.02 6.76
N VAL A 499 -23.14 21.92 7.45
CA VAL A 499 -23.50 20.56 6.99
C VAL A 499 -25.02 20.50 6.86
N VAL A 500 -25.53 20.80 5.68
CA VAL A 500 -26.96 20.68 5.35
C VAL A 500 -27.13 19.43 4.53
N SER A 501 -27.08 18.28 5.20
CA SER A 501 -27.51 17.02 4.60
C SER A 501 -28.83 16.58 5.24
N ASN A 502 -29.64 15.81 4.51
CA ASN A 502 -30.83 15.18 5.09
C ASN A 502 -30.48 14.29 6.29
N LEU A 503 -29.24 13.82 6.36
CA LEU A 503 -28.68 13.07 7.48
C LEU A 503 -28.69 13.89 8.78
N VAL A 504 -28.35 15.19 8.72
CA VAL A 504 -28.40 16.06 9.91
C VAL A 504 -29.84 16.26 10.39
N ARG A 505 -30.82 16.42 9.49
CA ARG A 505 -32.24 16.49 9.87
C ARG A 505 -32.73 15.19 10.50
N PHE A 506 -32.28 14.06 10.01
CA PHE A 506 -32.57 12.77 10.63
C PHE A 506 -31.94 12.62 12.02
N LEU A 507 -30.73 13.17 12.21
CA LEU A 507 -30.06 13.23 13.50
C LEU A 507 -30.77 14.14 14.49
N ASP A 508 -31.36 15.27 14.04
CA ASP A 508 -32.11 16.19 14.89
C ASP A 508 -33.26 15.50 15.63
N GLN A 509 -33.88 14.52 15.02
CA GLN A 509 -34.98 13.76 15.64
C GLN A 509 -34.49 12.71 16.64
N ARG A 510 -33.30 12.11 16.42
CA ARG A 510 -32.82 10.94 17.18
C ARG A 510 -31.68 11.29 18.16
N ALA A 511 -30.90 12.30 17.84
CA ALA A 511 -29.71 12.69 18.59
C ALA A 511 -29.46 14.22 18.49
N PRO A 512 -30.35 15.07 19.04
CA PRO A 512 -30.33 16.51 18.83
C PRO A 512 -29.08 17.20 19.36
N ALA A 513 -28.48 16.75 20.47
CA ALA A 513 -27.26 17.32 21.00
C ALA A 513 -26.06 17.04 20.08
N PHE A 514 -25.99 15.83 19.53
CA PHE A 514 -25.01 15.45 18.55
C PHE A 514 -25.19 16.23 17.23
N ALA A 515 -26.40 16.34 16.73
CA ALA A 515 -26.71 17.12 15.54
C ALA A 515 -26.27 18.59 15.66
N ALA A 516 -26.56 19.21 16.82
CA ALA A 516 -26.12 20.57 17.10
C ALA A 516 -24.59 20.72 17.17
N ALA A 517 -23.85 19.70 17.61
CA ALA A 517 -22.40 19.70 17.59
C ALA A 517 -21.86 19.55 16.17
N VAL A 518 -22.41 18.64 15.38
CA VAL A 518 -22.05 18.43 13.95
C VAL A 518 -22.23 19.72 13.14
N THR A 519 -23.37 20.41 13.33
CA THR A 519 -23.66 21.67 12.62
C THR A 519 -22.63 22.77 12.92
N ARG A 520 -21.98 22.76 14.08
CA ARG A 520 -20.96 23.73 14.48
C ARG A 520 -19.54 23.31 14.10
N ALA A 521 -19.34 22.05 13.71
CA ALA A 521 -18.02 21.53 13.41
C ALA A 521 -17.50 22.05 12.06
N LYS A 522 -16.21 22.39 12.03
CA LYS A 522 -15.50 22.81 10.80
C LYS A 522 -14.83 21.59 10.17
N LEU A 523 -15.56 20.78 9.45
CA LEU A 523 -15.05 19.52 8.91
C LEU A 523 -14.20 19.67 7.64
N GLY A 524 -14.27 20.80 6.93
CA GLY A 524 -13.44 21.09 5.77
C GLY A 524 -13.39 19.91 4.75
N ARG A 525 -12.19 19.42 4.50
CA ARG A 525 -11.92 18.31 3.55
C ARG A 525 -12.55 16.97 3.95
N THR A 526 -12.81 16.76 5.23
CA THR A 526 -13.33 15.47 5.73
C THR A 526 -14.85 15.42 5.81
N ARG A 527 -15.54 16.48 5.35
CA ARG A 527 -17.00 16.57 5.39
C ARG A 527 -17.67 15.36 4.73
N THR A 528 -17.25 15.01 3.51
CA THR A 528 -17.81 13.87 2.77
C THR A 528 -17.54 12.55 3.49
N ALA A 529 -16.31 12.38 4.01
CA ALA A 529 -15.97 11.20 4.81
C ALA A 529 -16.83 11.12 6.08
N PHE A 530 -17.08 12.26 6.75
CA PHE A 530 -17.95 12.32 7.91
C PHE A 530 -19.41 11.97 7.58
N GLU A 531 -19.94 12.47 6.46
CA GLU A 531 -21.29 12.11 5.99
C GLU A 531 -21.39 10.60 5.74
N HIS A 532 -20.39 9.96 5.15
CA HIS A 532 -20.35 8.50 4.98
C HIS A 532 -20.27 7.75 6.32
N PHE A 533 -19.50 8.25 7.26
CA PHE A 533 -19.44 7.67 8.61
C PHE A 533 -20.80 7.79 9.33
N LEU A 534 -21.49 8.93 9.19
CA LEU A 534 -22.83 9.13 9.76
C LEU A 534 -23.82 8.09 9.27
N GLU A 535 -23.73 7.63 8.04
CA GLU A 535 -24.61 6.60 7.48
C GLU A 535 -24.44 5.25 8.18
N ALA A 536 -23.19 4.89 8.51
CA ALA A 536 -22.92 3.70 9.31
C ALA A 536 -23.40 3.89 10.77
N LEU A 537 -23.24 5.09 11.31
CA LEU A 537 -23.62 5.47 12.67
C LEU A 537 -25.14 5.42 12.87
N ILE A 538 -25.92 5.91 11.91
CA ILE A 538 -27.39 5.95 12.00
C ILE A 538 -28.01 4.56 12.19
N ARG A 539 -27.34 3.51 11.73
CA ARG A 539 -27.78 2.11 11.89
C ARG A 539 -27.49 1.55 13.27
N ARG A 540 -26.74 2.26 14.11
CA ARG A 540 -26.28 1.83 15.44
C ARG A 540 -26.89 2.73 16.52
N ASP A 541 -28.08 2.39 17.02
CA ASP A 541 -28.79 3.16 18.05
C ASP A 541 -27.99 3.35 19.35
N ASP A 542 -27.16 2.40 19.69
CA ASP A 542 -26.27 2.46 20.85
C ASP A 542 -25.18 3.53 20.68
N TRP A 543 -24.62 3.65 19.47
CA TRP A 543 -23.62 4.65 19.14
C TRP A 543 -24.22 6.06 19.10
N LEU A 544 -25.39 6.22 18.47
CA LEU A 544 -26.11 7.50 18.44
C LEU A 544 -26.45 7.98 19.84
N ARG A 545 -26.95 7.10 20.70
CA ARG A 545 -27.24 7.43 22.10
C ARG A 545 -25.99 7.82 22.85
N ALA A 546 -24.88 7.10 22.68
CA ALA A 546 -23.61 7.42 23.33
C ALA A 546 -23.12 8.81 22.94
N LEU A 547 -23.12 9.15 21.63
CA LEU A 547 -22.74 10.47 21.15
C LEU A 547 -23.69 11.58 21.61
N ASN A 548 -24.99 11.33 21.61
CA ASN A 548 -25.97 12.32 22.08
C ASN A 548 -25.86 12.61 23.58
N GLN A 549 -25.44 11.63 24.38
CA GLN A 549 -25.35 11.74 25.83
C GLN A 549 -23.96 12.21 26.31
N ASP A 550 -22.89 11.88 25.59
CA ASP A 550 -21.51 12.23 25.95
C ASP A 550 -20.91 13.20 24.94
N MET A 551 -21.01 14.50 25.24
CA MET A 551 -20.49 15.57 24.39
C MET A 551 -18.96 15.58 24.31
N VAL A 552 -18.25 14.95 25.25
CA VAL A 552 -16.79 14.82 25.17
C VAL A 552 -16.43 13.75 24.13
N LEU A 553 -17.17 12.63 24.12
CA LEU A 553 -17.02 11.61 23.07
C LEU A 553 -17.33 12.18 21.69
N THR A 554 -18.39 12.98 21.59
CA THR A 554 -18.72 13.71 20.35
C THR A 554 -17.60 14.67 19.95
N GLY A 555 -17.03 15.39 20.91
CA GLY A 555 -15.87 16.25 20.66
C GLY A 555 -14.68 15.48 20.13
N HIS A 556 -14.34 14.32 20.72
CA HIS A 556 -13.25 13.45 20.26
C HIS A 556 -13.49 12.97 18.82
N LEU A 557 -14.70 12.54 18.48
CA LEU A 557 -15.04 12.12 17.12
C LEU A 557 -14.86 13.25 16.11
N LEU A 558 -15.43 14.41 16.40
CA LEU A 558 -15.34 15.58 15.52
C LEU A 558 -13.90 16.08 15.41
N ASP A 559 -13.14 16.09 16.51
CA ASP A 559 -11.75 16.48 16.55
C ASP A 559 -10.87 15.60 15.67
N LEU A 560 -11.14 14.29 15.68
CA LEU A 560 -10.43 13.34 14.82
C LEU A 560 -10.73 13.59 13.34
N PHE A 561 -12.00 13.85 12.97
CA PHE A 561 -12.35 14.20 11.60
C PHE A 561 -11.78 15.54 11.17
N GLN A 562 -11.71 16.53 12.04
CA GLN A 562 -11.16 17.86 11.73
C GLN A 562 -9.64 17.81 11.47
N HIS A 563 -8.91 16.96 12.20
CA HIS A 563 -7.44 17.03 12.23
C HIS A 563 -6.75 15.87 11.52
N SER A 564 -7.46 14.79 11.20
CA SER A 564 -6.85 13.65 10.52
C SER A 564 -7.72 13.11 9.39
N PRO A 565 -7.57 13.64 8.18
CA PRO A 565 -8.22 13.07 6.98
C PRO A 565 -7.90 11.58 6.80
N TYR A 566 -6.69 11.18 7.11
CA TYR A 566 -6.27 9.77 7.07
C TYR A 566 -7.15 8.87 7.96
N PHE A 567 -7.35 9.24 9.24
CA PHE A 567 -8.20 8.45 10.13
C PHE A 567 -9.69 8.65 9.89
N ALA A 568 -10.11 9.78 9.33
CA ALA A 568 -11.47 9.97 8.85
C ALA A 568 -11.83 8.90 7.80
N GLU A 569 -10.96 8.65 6.81
CA GLU A 569 -11.14 7.58 5.84
C GLU A 569 -11.12 6.18 6.48
N HIS A 570 -10.27 5.96 7.47
CA HIS A 570 -10.24 4.69 8.22
C HIS A 570 -11.55 4.43 8.95
N LEU A 571 -12.15 5.43 9.60
CA LEU A 571 -13.45 5.30 10.25
C LEU A 571 -14.58 5.03 9.26
N VAL A 572 -14.50 5.56 8.04
CA VAL A 572 -15.47 5.25 6.98
C VAL A 572 -15.35 3.78 6.55
N ARG A 573 -14.12 3.30 6.35
CA ARG A 573 -13.84 1.91 5.92
C ARG A 573 -14.15 0.88 7.00
N ALA A 574 -13.84 1.21 8.25
CA ALA A 574 -14.01 0.34 9.41
C ALA A 574 -14.69 1.12 10.56
N PRO A 575 -16.02 1.33 10.49
CA PRO A 575 -16.74 2.12 11.48
C PRO A 575 -16.61 1.59 12.91
N ASP A 576 -16.35 0.30 13.08
CA ASP A 576 -16.13 -0.34 14.39
C ASP A 576 -14.91 0.20 15.15
N TYR A 577 -14.01 0.97 14.49
CA TYR A 577 -12.95 1.72 15.19
C TYR A 577 -13.50 2.80 16.11
N PHE A 578 -14.76 3.20 15.96
CA PHE A 578 -15.46 4.06 16.90
C PHE A 578 -15.51 3.47 18.33
N GLU A 579 -15.52 2.14 18.48
CA GLU A 579 -15.42 1.49 19.78
C GLU A 579 -14.10 1.78 20.50
N GLU A 580 -13.01 2.02 19.77
CA GLU A 580 -11.75 2.44 20.39
C GLU A 580 -11.83 3.87 20.96
N LEU A 581 -12.55 4.77 20.27
CA LEU A 581 -12.84 6.11 20.82
C LEU A 581 -13.70 6.04 22.07
N ARG A 582 -14.71 5.17 22.08
CA ARG A 582 -15.53 4.92 23.27
C ARG A 582 -14.69 4.36 24.43
N ALA A 583 -13.83 3.38 24.13
CA ALA A 583 -12.94 2.80 25.13
C ALA A 583 -11.93 3.83 25.64
N MET A 584 -11.39 4.69 24.77
CA MET A 584 -10.53 5.81 25.15
C MET A 584 -11.26 6.79 26.07
N ARG A 585 -12.49 7.17 25.72
CA ARG A 585 -13.31 8.06 26.55
C ARG A 585 -13.59 7.51 27.95
N MET A 586 -13.84 6.20 28.05
CA MET A 586 -14.17 5.55 29.33
C MET A 586 -12.95 5.26 30.20
N ARG A 587 -11.83 4.91 29.61
CA ARG A 587 -10.64 4.36 30.28
C ARG A 587 -9.41 5.26 30.22
N GLY A 588 -9.47 6.35 29.44
CA GLY A 588 -8.31 7.18 29.14
C GLY A 588 -7.28 6.44 28.29
N HIS A 589 -6.00 6.69 28.55
CA HIS A 589 -4.90 6.05 27.84
C HIS A 589 -4.92 4.52 27.95
N SER A 590 -4.56 3.86 26.85
CA SER A 590 -4.44 2.40 26.85
C SER A 590 -3.37 1.93 27.83
N LYS A 591 -3.74 0.96 28.68
CA LYS A 591 -2.82 0.27 29.59
C LYS A 591 -2.57 -1.18 29.15
N LEU A 592 -2.86 -1.50 27.89
CA LEU A 592 -2.73 -2.85 27.38
C LEU A 592 -1.25 -3.26 27.30
N ALA A 593 -0.94 -4.42 27.88
CA ALA A 593 0.40 -5.01 27.79
C ALA A 593 0.58 -5.63 26.40
N LEU A 594 0.91 -4.80 25.40
CA LEU A 594 1.01 -5.19 23.99
C LEU A 594 1.97 -6.37 23.77
N GLY A 595 3.11 -6.35 24.48
CA GLY A 595 4.11 -7.41 24.39
C GLY A 595 3.66 -8.77 24.95
N GLU A 596 2.58 -8.82 25.74
CA GLU A 596 2.00 -10.05 26.25
C GLU A 596 0.83 -10.54 25.41
N VAL A 597 0.00 -9.61 24.91
CA VAL A 597 -1.25 -9.94 24.19
C VAL A 597 -0.99 -10.32 22.75
N MET A 598 -0.23 -9.52 22.02
CA MET A 598 -0.05 -9.72 20.58
C MET A 598 0.70 -11.02 20.25
N PRO A 599 1.73 -11.45 20.97
CA PRO A 599 2.37 -12.74 20.72
C PRO A 599 1.47 -13.97 20.93
N MET A 600 0.32 -13.83 21.60
CA MET A 600 -0.64 -14.93 21.75
C MET A 600 -1.51 -15.14 20.50
N ILE A 601 -1.52 -14.19 19.56
CA ILE A 601 -2.30 -14.29 18.34
C ILE A 601 -1.52 -15.19 17.36
N GLU A 602 -2.19 -16.19 16.79
CA GLU A 602 -1.57 -17.18 15.88
C GLU A 602 -1.80 -16.85 14.40
N ASP A 603 -2.80 -16.03 14.08
CA ASP A 603 -3.13 -15.64 12.71
C ASP A 603 -2.54 -14.28 12.34
N VAL A 604 -1.83 -14.22 11.20
CA VAL A 604 -1.20 -12.99 10.69
C VAL A 604 -2.23 -11.89 10.38
N ALA A 605 -3.39 -12.26 9.84
CA ALA A 605 -4.43 -11.28 9.54
C ALA A 605 -5.03 -10.68 10.82
N GLU A 606 -5.17 -11.50 11.86
CA GLU A 606 -5.62 -11.04 13.17
C GLU A 606 -4.58 -10.12 13.84
N ILE A 607 -3.28 -10.45 13.77
CA ILE A 607 -2.19 -9.56 14.24
C ILE A 607 -2.28 -8.21 13.53
N ARG A 608 -2.47 -8.22 12.20
CA ARG A 608 -2.55 -7.00 11.39
C ARG A 608 -3.74 -6.13 11.81
N ARG A 609 -4.93 -6.71 11.93
CA ARG A 609 -6.13 -6.00 12.39
C ARG A 609 -5.94 -5.44 13.80
N PHE A 610 -5.34 -6.22 14.69
CA PHE A 610 -5.03 -5.76 16.06
C PHE A 610 -4.03 -4.61 16.05
N PHE A 611 -2.93 -4.72 15.26
CA PHE A 611 -1.93 -3.67 15.11
C PHE A 611 -2.55 -2.36 14.61
N LEU A 612 -3.32 -2.41 13.52
CA LEU A 612 -3.95 -1.21 12.94
C LEU A 612 -4.94 -0.56 13.91
N ARG A 613 -5.71 -1.37 14.65
CA ARG A 613 -6.64 -0.88 15.67
C ARG A 613 -5.91 -0.20 16.83
N GLN A 614 -4.82 -0.77 17.33
CA GLN A 614 -4.04 -0.16 18.41
C GLN A 614 -3.25 1.08 17.91
N MET A 615 -2.78 1.07 16.67
CA MET A 615 -2.18 2.26 16.05
C MET A 615 -3.20 3.40 15.98
N PHE A 616 -4.40 3.14 15.44
CA PHE A 616 -5.49 4.10 15.42
C PHE A 616 -5.75 4.69 16.82
N ARG A 617 -5.86 3.84 17.84
CA ARG A 617 -6.10 4.28 19.22
C ARG A 617 -4.97 5.16 19.75
N THR A 618 -3.72 4.78 19.54
CA THR A 618 -2.55 5.55 19.98
C THR A 618 -2.53 6.95 19.36
N GLN A 619 -2.85 7.03 18.07
CA GLN A 619 -2.90 8.29 17.35
C GLN A 619 -4.13 9.14 17.73
N ALA A 620 -5.28 8.50 17.98
CA ALA A 620 -6.47 9.18 18.50
C ALA A 620 -6.22 9.75 19.92
N GLU A 621 -5.48 9.04 20.76
CA GLU A 621 -5.04 9.57 22.08
C GLU A 621 -4.14 10.79 21.94
N SER A 622 -3.27 10.82 20.93
CA SER A 622 -2.42 11.98 20.64
C SER A 622 -3.26 13.23 20.27
N ILE A 623 -4.27 13.05 19.42
CA ILE A 623 -5.15 14.14 18.97
C ILE A 623 -6.08 14.58 20.10
N CYS A 624 -6.87 13.66 20.65
CA CYS A 624 -8.01 13.96 21.53
C CYS A 624 -7.60 14.18 22.98
N LEU A 625 -6.57 13.50 23.46
CA LEU A 625 -6.06 13.62 24.83
C LEU A 625 -4.79 14.48 24.92
N GLN A 626 -4.33 15.02 23.78
CA GLN A 626 -3.12 15.85 23.69
C GLN A 626 -1.89 15.18 24.32
N THR A 627 -1.73 13.88 24.05
CA THR A 627 -0.59 13.11 24.55
C THR A 627 0.71 13.71 24.02
N PRO A 628 1.73 13.94 24.85
CA PRO A 628 3.01 14.46 24.39
C PRO A 628 3.60 13.63 23.26
N VAL A 629 4.17 14.28 22.25
CA VAL A 629 4.60 13.62 21.01
C VAL A 629 5.55 12.44 21.28
N PHE A 630 6.58 12.61 22.14
CA PHE A 630 7.52 11.53 22.44
C PHE A 630 6.86 10.35 23.15
N GLN A 631 5.84 10.59 23.98
CA GLN A 631 5.08 9.50 24.61
C GLN A 631 4.23 8.73 23.57
N THR A 632 3.69 9.42 22.58
CA THR A 632 2.98 8.80 21.46
C THR A 632 3.94 7.94 20.63
N LEU A 633 5.14 8.44 20.33
CA LEU A 633 6.17 7.71 19.60
C LEU A 633 6.66 6.47 20.33
N GLU A 634 6.85 6.56 21.65
CA GLU A 634 7.22 5.42 22.50
C GLU A 634 6.15 4.31 22.44
N ARG A 635 4.87 4.67 22.52
CA ARG A 635 3.75 3.72 22.43
C ARG A 635 3.65 3.09 21.04
N SER A 636 3.83 3.88 19.99
CA SER A 636 3.87 3.37 18.63
C SER A 636 5.04 2.41 18.42
N SER A 637 6.19 2.70 19.05
CA SER A 637 7.35 1.81 19.03
C SER A 637 7.09 0.50 19.77
N ALA A 638 6.46 0.55 20.95
CA ALA A 638 6.09 -0.65 21.70
C ALA A 638 5.10 -1.54 20.91
N LEU A 639 4.21 -0.93 20.15
CA LEU A 639 3.28 -1.63 19.28
C LEU A 639 4.02 -2.30 18.10
N ALA A 640 4.97 -1.62 17.47
CA ALA A 640 5.81 -2.19 16.41
C ALA A 640 6.69 -3.33 16.93
N ASP A 641 7.28 -3.20 18.10
CA ASP A 641 8.05 -4.25 18.75
C ASP A 641 7.20 -5.52 18.97
N ALA A 642 5.99 -5.35 19.53
CA ALA A 642 5.06 -6.46 19.78
C ALA A 642 4.67 -7.16 18.46
N ALA A 643 4.48 -6.41 17.37
CA ALA A 643 4.19 -6.98 16.05
C ALA A 643 5.38 -7.77 15.51
N ILE A 644 6.60 -7.26 15.64
CA ILE A 644 7.83 -7.96 15.24
C ILE A 644 7.97 -9.27 16.01
N VAL A 645 7.78 -9.26 17.33
CA VAL A 645 7.86 -10.46 18.19
C VAL A 645 6.83 -11.51 17.76
N ALA A 646 5.58 -11.11 17.55
CA ALA A 646 4.51 -12.00 17.14
C ALA A 646 4.77 -12.61 15.75
N CYS A 647 5.14 -11.78 14.78
CA CYS A 647 5.39 -12.19 13.42
C CYS A 647 6.67 -13.06 13.29
N TYR A 648 7.70 -12.78 14.11
CA TYR A 648 8.90 -13.63 14.19
C TYR A 648 8.56 -15.06 14.57
N ARG A 649 7.73 -15.25 15.59
CA ARG A 649 7.27 -16.59 16.03
C ARG A 649 6.54 -17.32 14.90
N ILE A 650 5.63 -16.63 14.20
CA ILE A 650 4.87 -17.23 13.09
C ILE A 650 5.80 -17.53 11.90
N ALA A 651 6.71 -16.64 11.56
CA ALA A 651 7.68 -16.84 10.49
C ALA A 651 8.56 -18.06 10.76
N LEU A 652 9.05 -18.19 12.00
CA LEU A 652 9.85 -19.33 12.44
C LEU A 652 9.08 -20.64 12.30
N ALA A 653 7.83 -20.71 12.79
CA ALA A 653 7.00 -21.89 12.71
C ALA A 653 6.69 -22.31 11.25
N GLN A 654 6.30 -21.34 10.41
CA GLN A 654 5.98 -21.60 9.00
C GLN A 654 7.19 -22.06 8.18
N VAL A 655 8.37 -21.47 8.43
CA VAL A 655 9.61 -21.87 7.74
C VAL A 655 10.07 -23.24 8.25
N PHE A 656 9.95 -23.52 9.55
CA PHE A 656 10.28 -24.83 10.10
C PHE A 656 9.44 -25.95 9.50
N GLU A 657 8.14 -25.71 9.31
CA GLU A 657 7.23 -26.68 8.69
C GLU A 657 7.53 -26.90 7.19
N SER A 658 7.78 -25.82 6.45
CA SER A 658 7.95 -25.89 4.99
C SER A 658 9.38 -26.20 4.54
N HIS A 659 10.38 -25.77 5.30
CA HIS A 659 11.81 -25.90 4.98
C HIS A 659 12.61 -26.13 6.27
N PRO A 660 12.57 -27.32 6.85
CA PRO A 660 13.25 -27.60 8.11
C PRO A 660 14.77 -27.37 8.00
N PRO A 661 15.46 -27.09 9.11
CA PRO A 661 16.92 -26.94 9.14
C PRO A 661 17.63 -28.20 8.66
N ALA A 662 18.85 -28.05 8.14
CA ALA A 662 19.63 -29.14 7.58
C ALA A 662 20.14 -30.13 8.67
N GLY A 663 20.40 -29.65 9.86
CA GLY A 663 20.86 -30.45 10.99
C GLY A 663 19.73 -31.26 11.63
N ALA A 664 19.78 -32.61 11.56
CA ALA A 664 18.73 -33.49 12.06
C ALA A 664 18.38 -33.28 13.55
N ASN A 665 19.28 -32.77 14.35
CA ASN A 665 19.09 -32.47 15.78
C ASN A 665 19.09 -30.96 16.10
N TYR A 666 19.05 -30.12 15.07
CA TYR A 666 19.01 -28.66 15.29
C TYR A 666 17.59 -28.23 15.68
N SER A 667 17.47 -27.52 16.78
CA SER A 667 16.19 -27.02 17.28
C SER A 667 16.19 -25.48 17.20
N PRO A 668 15.66 -24.90 16.14
CA PRO A 668 15.61 -23.45 16.02
C PRO A 668 14.61 -22.86 17.02
N TRP A 669 14.99 -21.80 17.70
CA TRP A 669 14.13 -21.09 18.66
C TRP A 669 14.36 -19.59 18.59
N GLN A 670 15.25 -19.06 19.42
CA GLN A 670 15.53 -17.63 19.53
C GLN A 670 16.98 -17.28 19.18
N GLN A 671 17.67 -18.09 18.42
CA GLN A 671 19.11 -17.90 18.13
C GLN A 671 19.34 -16.64 17.28
N MET A 672 18.52 -16.41 16.25
CA MET A 672 18.66 -15.21 15.43
C MET A 672 18.20 -13.97 16.19
N MET A 673 19.10 -13.03 16.36
CA MET A 673 18.87 -11.74 17.02
C MET A 673 18.28 -10.75 16.01
N VAL A 674 17.14 -10.14 16.36
CA VAL A 674 16.48 -9.11 15.58
C VAL A 674 16.69 -7.78 16.28
N VAL A 675 17.37 -6.87 15.62
CA VAL A 675 17.82 -5.60 16.20
C VAL A 675 17.21 -4.44 15.43
N ALA A 676 16.53 -3.53 16.13
CA ALA A 676 16.01 -2.29 15.61
C ALA A 676 17.06 -1.17 15.68
N LEU A 677 17.12 -0.38 14.63
CA LEU A 677 17.94 0.83 14.52
C LEU A 677 17.03 2.05 14.26
N GLY A 678 17.62 3.16 13.89
CA GLY A 678 16.90 4.35 13.49
C GLY A 678 15.85 4.82 14.49
N ARG A 679 14.67 5.16 13.99
CA ARG A 679 13.54 5.62 14.82
C ARG A 679 13.01 4.55 15.75
N LEU A 680 12.89 3.31 15.28
CA LEU A 680 12.41 2.22 16.11
C LEU A 680 13.41 1.87 17.21
N GLY A 681 14.70 1.88 16.90
CA GLY A 681 15.75 1.68 17.89
C GLY A 681 15.71 2.71 19.03
N MET A 682 15.40 3.97 18.71
CA MET A 682 15.24 5.07 19.67
C MET A 682 13.88 5.15 20.37
N GLN A 683 12.97 4.23 20.08
CA GLN A 683 11.58 4.31 20.56
C GLN A 683 10.84 5.57 20.07
N GLU A 684 11.13 6.00 18.85
CA GLU A 684 10.51 7.16 18.18
C GLU A 684 9.79 6.76 16.88
N PHE A 685 9.34 5.50 16.77
CA PHE A 685 8.54 5.00 15.67
C PHE A 685 7.18 5.69 15.61
N ASP A 686 6.68 5.98 14.41
CA ASP A 686 5.43 6.70 14.22
C ASP A 686 4.61 6.11 13.06
N LEU A 687 3.39 6.58 12.90
CA LEU A 687 2.50 6.22 11.80
C LEU A 687 3.22 6.36 10.45
N GLY A 688 3.15 5.34 9.60
CA GLY A 688 3.78 5.33 8.29
C GLY A 688 5.32 5.42 8.31
N SER A 689 5.96 5.07 9.44
CA SER A 689 7.41 4.92 9.51
C SER A 689 7.83 3.55 9.02
N ASP A 690 9.01 3.49 8.39
CA ASP A 690 9.70 2.24 8.14
C ASP A 690 10.45 1.81 9.41
N ALA A 691 10.58 0.50 9.62
CA ALA A 691 11.36 -0.07 10.71
C ALA A 691 12.75 -0.46 10.19
N ASP A 692 13.80 0.25 10.65
CA ASP A 692 15.18 -0.12 10.38
C ASP A 692 15.56 -1.35 11.20
N ILE A 693 15.79 -2.50 10.55
CA ILE A 693 16.01 -3.80 11.20
C ILE A 693 17.23 -4.51 10.62
N ILE A 694 18.01 -5.11 11.49
CA ILE A 694 19.08 -6.04 11.10
C ILE A 694 18.93 -7.39 11.78
N PHE A 695 19.43 -8.43 11.12
CA PHE A 695 19.39 -9.82 11.56
C PHE A 695 20.82 -10.31 11.82
N ILE A 696 21.08 -10.72 13.06
CA ILE A 696 22.40 -11.18 13.49
C ILE A 696 22.29 -12.63 13.95
N LEU A 697 23.14 -13.48 13.40
CA LEU A 697 23.17 -14.89 13.75
C LEU A 697 24.44 -15.21 14.55
N PRO A 698 24.35 -15.97 15.66
CA PRO A 698 25.52 -16.47 16.36
C PRO A 698 26.41 -17.29 15.44
N ASP A 699 27.72 -17.21 15.61
CA ASP A 699 28.67 -17.96 14.78
C ASP A 699 28.48 -19.49 14.86
N ALA A 700 27.98 -19.98 16.00
CA ALA A 700 27.67 -21.41 16.19
C ALA A 700 26.53 -21.92 15.28
N ASP A 701 25.62 -21.02 14.85
CA ASP A 701 24.44 -21.32 14.04
C ASP A 701 24.67 -21.10 12.54
N LEU A 702 25.86 -20.71 12.12
CA LEU A 702 26.23 -20.51 10.70
C LEU A 702 25.94 -21.70 9.78
N PRO A 703 26.04 -22.96 10.20
CA PRO A 703 25.65 -24.09 9.37
C PRO A 703 24.18 -24.01 8.92
N GLU A 704 23.32 -23.33 9.68
CA GLU A 704 21.90 -23.18 9.40
C GLU A 704 21.55 -21.78 8.84
N LEU A 705 22.53 -21.05 8.32
CA LEU A 705 22.35 -19.70 7.79
C LEU A 705 21.22 -19.62 6.73
N HIS A 706 21.10 -20.64 5.89
CA HIS A 706 20.05 -20.71 4.86
C HIS A 706 18.64 -20.76 5.46
N PHE A 707 18.45 -21.55 6.51
CA PHE A 707 17.21 -21.62 7.27
C PHE A 707 16.87 -20.25 7.87
N TRP A 708 17.81 -19.62 8.57
CA TRP A 708 17.59 -18.33 9.22
C TRP A 708 17.38 -17.17 8.24
N THR A 709 18.01 -17.23 7.07
CA THR A 709 17.74 -16.26 6.00
C THR A 709 16.28 -16.36 5.53
N ARG A 710 15.75 -17.56 5.37
CA ARG A 710 14.32 -17.77 5.05
C ARG A 710 13.38 -17.26 6.15
N VAL A 711 13.75 -17.44 7.42
CA VAL A 711 12.97 -16.90 8.54
C VAL A 711 12.94 -15.37 8.49
N ALA A 712 14.08 -14.74 8.25
CA ALA A 712 14.17 -13.30 8.10
C ALA A 712 13.35 -12.78 6.90
N GLU A 713 13.48 -13.41 5.73
CA GLU A 713 12.68 -13.10 4.53
C GLU A 713 11.18 -13.22 4.79
N LYS A 714 10.78 -14.29 5.48
CA LYS A 714 9.38 -14.52 5.84
C LYS A 714 8.84 -13.46 6.80
N LEU A 715 9.61 -13.10 7.83
CA LEU A 715 9.24 -12.05 8.78
C LEU A 715 9.04 -10.71 8.06
N VAL A 716 10.00 -10.32 7.22
CA VAL A 716 9.93 -9.09 6.44
C VAL A 716 8.70 -9.11 5.51
N SER A 717 8.42 -10.26 4.88
CA SER A 717 7.24 -10.44 4.03
C SER A 717 5.93 -10.30 4.80
N ILE A 718 5.81 -10.87 6.00
CA ILE A 718 4.61 -10.82 6.82
C ILE A 718 4.29 -9.37 7.23
N LEU A 719 5.29 -8.64 7.71
CA LEU A 719 5.12 -7.26 8.21
C LEU A 719 4.84 -6.26 7.09
N GLY A 720 5.56 -6.38 5.96
CA GLY A 720 5.49 -5.45 4.85
C GLY A 720 4.45 -5.80 3.77
N SER A 721 3.78 -6.96 3.86
CA SER A 721 2.77 -7.32 2.86
C SER A 721 1.52 -6.46 2.97
N TYR A 722 1.08 -5.92 1.83
CA TYR A 722 -0.21 -5.26 1.72
C TYR A 722 -1.30 -6.31 1.45
N THR A 723 -2.33 -6.30 2.26
CA THR A 723 -3.49 -7.20 2.12
C THR A 723 -4.77 -6.40 2.22
N GLY A 724 -5.92 -7.04 2.07
CA GLY A 724 -7.22 -6.41 2.27
C GLY A 724 -7.44 -5.75 3.64
N ASP A 725 -6.69 -6.19 4.65
CA ASP A 725 -6.68 -5.55 5.98
C ASP A 725 -5.64 -4.40 6.06
N GLY A 726 -4.93 -4.05 4.98
CA GLY A 726 -3.85 -3.06 4.95
C GLY A 726 -2.45 -3.67 5.16
N THR A 727 -1.48 -2.81 5.49
CA THR A 727 -0.10 -3.20 5.86
C THR A 727 0.20 -2.78 7.30
N MET A 728 1.08 -3.51 7.98
CA MET A 728 1.53 -3.07 9.30
C MET A 728 2.56 -1.95 9.15
N PHE A 729 3.72 -2.24 8.61
CA PHE A 729 4.77 -1.27 8.26
C PHE A 729 5.83 -1.91 7.38
N ALA A 730 6.58 -1.10 6.64
CA ALA A 730 7.73 -1.57 5.87
C ALA A 730 8.95 -1.78 6.76
N MET A 731 9.81 -2.73 6.39
CA MET A 731 11.08 -2.98 7.07
C MET A 731 12.23 -2.56 6.17
N ASP A 732 13.12 -1.72 6.70
CA ASP A 732 14.37 -1.35 6.07
C ASP A 732 15.52 -2.21 6.63
N THR A 733 16.18 -2.96 5.77
CA THR A 733 17.27 -3.88 6.14
C THR A 733 18.65 -3.46 5.60
N ARG A 734 18.81 -2.19 5.19
CA ARG A 734 20.01 -1.69 4.52
C ARG A 734 21.20 -1.43 5.45
N LEU A 735 20.96 -1.24 6.73
CA LEU A 735 21.99 -0.88 7.71
C LEU A 735 22.81 -2.11 8.18
N VAL A 736 23.17 -2.97 7.25
CA VAL A 736 24.02 -4.16 7.48
C VAL A 736 25.46 -3.91 7.02
N PRO A 737 26.46 -4.65 7.55
CA PRO A 737 27.82 -4.61 7.02
C PRO A 737 27.88 -4.75 5.50
N ASN A 738 28.67 -3.91 4.86
CA ASN A 738 28.77 -3.73 3.41
C ASN A 738 27.50 -3.17 2.73
N GLY A 739 26.53 -2.66 3.49
CA GLY A 739 25.37 -1.96 2.97
C GLY A 739 24.58 -2.80 1.94
N LYS A 740 24.31 -2.20 0.77
CA LYS A 740 23.54 -2.84 -0.33
C LYS A 740 24.11 -4.17 -0.84
N GLY A 741 25.39 -4.46 -0.61
CA GLY A 741 26.03 -5.73 -0.99
C GLY A 741 26.08 -6.77 0.13
N GLY A 742 25.57 -6.45 1.31
CA GLY A 742 25.55 -7.35 2.47
C GLY A 742 24.44 -8.39 2.40
N ALA A 743 24.66 -9.57 3.00
CA ALA A 743 23.61 -10.56 3.17
C ALA A 743 22.55 -10.09 4.18
N LEU A 744 21.30 -10.52 4.03
CA LEU A 744 20.19 -10.16 4.92
C LEU A 744 20.46 -10.58 6.37
N VAL A 745 20.97 -11.80 6.56
CA VAL A 745 21.38 -12.35 7.85
C VAL A 745 22.91 -12.48 7.86
N GLN A 746 23.56 -11.92 8.85
CA GLN A 746 25.02 -11.96 8.98
C GLN A 746 25.43 -12.47 10.36
N SER A 747 26.62 -13.07 10.42
CA SER A 747 27.17 -13.59 11.68
C SER A 747 27.75 -12.51 12.58
N GLU A 748 27.84 -12.79 13.87
CA GLU A 748 28.53 -11.92 14.82
C GLU A 748 29.98 -11.62 14.41
N SER A 749 30.70 -12.63 13.92
CA SER A 749 32.07 -12.47 13.45
C SER A 749 32.16 -11.52 12.25
N ALA A 750 31.24 -11.58 11.32
CA ALA A 750 31.20 -10.67 10.18
C ALA A 750 31.00 -9.21 10.62
N PHE A 751 30.12 -8.98 11.59
CA PHE A 751 29.92 -7.64 12.18
C PHE A 751 31.15 -7.15 12.91
N ARG A 752 31.81 -7.99 13.75
CA ARG A 752 33.05 -7.62 14.46
C ARG A 752 34.17 -7.22 13.50
N GLU A 753 34.37 -8.03 12.46
CA GLU A 753 35.38 -7.75 11.44
C GLU A 753 35.11 -6.44 10.70
N TYR A 754 33.84 -6.24 10.33
CA TYR A 754 33.44 -5.02 9.63
C TYR A 754 33.67 -3.77 10.49
N PHE A 755 33.19 -3.76 11.72
CA PHE A 755 33.37 -2.63 12.65
C PHE A 755 34.81 -2.40 13.06
N ALA A 756 35.61 -3.47 13.17
CA ALA A 756 37.01 -3.33 13.50
C ALA A 756 37.84 -2.68 12.37
N HIS A 757 37.47 -2.92 11.10
CA HIS A 757 38.37 -2.58 9.98
C HIS A 757 37.77 -1.70 8.89
N LYS A 758 36.45 -1.81 8.62
CA LYS A 758 35.83 -1.21 7.43
C LYS A 758 34.80 -0.11 7.74
N ALA A 759 34.06 -0.24 8.83
CA ALA A 759 32.95 0.69 9.14
C ALA A 759 33.43 2.14 9.19
N GLU A 760 32.66 3.04 8.64
CA GLU A 760 32.85 4.48 8.73
C GLU A 760 32.25 5.04 10.03
N ALA A 761 32.66 6.25 10.45
CA ALA A 761 32.19 6.83 11.71
C ALA A 761 30.66 7.00 11.79
N TRP A 762 30.02 7.34 10.69
CA TRP A 762 28.56 7.51 10.63
C TRP A 762 27.80 6.19 10.79
N GLU A 763 28.38 5.06 10.35
CA GLU A 763 27.76 3.73 10.55
C GLU A 763 27.79 3.38 12.04
N GLY A 764 28.92 3.63 12.72
CA GLY A 764 28.96 3.49 14.18
C GLY A 764 27.91 4.31 14.90
N LEU A 765 27.65 5.54 14.43
CA LEU A 765 26.57 6.38 14.97
C LEU A 765 25.19 5.78 14.75
N ALA A 766 24.91 5.14 13.62
CA ALA A 766 23.64 4.46 13.38
C ALA A 766 23.44 3.32 14.39
N TYR A 767 24.49 2.58 14.70
CA TYR A 767 24.43 1.47 15.68
C TYR A 767 24.38 1.94 17.15
N MET A 768 24.70 3.19 17.45
CA MET A 768 24.42 3.77 18.76
C MET A 768 22.91 3.88 19.05
N LYS A 769 22.06 3.76 18.05
CA LYS A 769 20.59 3.71 18.15
C LYS A 769 20.07 2.29 18.18
N ALA A 770 20.94 1.29 18.14
CA ALA A 770 20.54 -0.10 18.04
C ALA A 770 19.97 -0.63 19.35
N ARG A 771 18.89 -1.41 19.25
CA ARG A 771 18.19 -2.05 20.36
C ARG A 771 17.69 -3.43 19.94
N ALA A 772 17.91 -4.44 20.77
CA ALA A 772 17.35 -5.76 20.56
C ALA A 772 15.81 -5.74 20.71
N VAL A 773 15.09 -6.37 19.78
CA VAL A 773 13.62 -6.46 19.76
C VAL A 773 13.14 -7.87 20.06
N THR A 774 13.72 -8.87 19.38
CA THR A 774 13.36 -10.28 19.57
C THR A 774 14.55 -11.19 19.24
N GLY A 775 14.40 -12.47 19.47
CA GLY A 775 15.47 -13.47 19.45
C GLY A 775 16.20 -13.54 20.80
N ASP A 776 17.49 -13.82 20.81
CA ASP A 776 18.30 -13.81 22.05
C ASP A 776 18.64 -12.37 22.43
N ILE A 777 17.70 -11.71 23.15
CA ILE A 777 17.80 -10.29 23.54
C ILE A 777 19.03 -10.02 24.42
N ASP A 778 19.34 -10.92 25.36
CA ASP A 778 20.48 -10.74 26.27
C ASP A 778 21.81 -10.82 25.51
N ARG A 779 21.92 -11.77 24.60
CA ARG A 779 23.07 -11.91 23.72
C ARG A 779 23.19 -10.71 22.79
N ALA A 780 22.10 -10.32 22.14
CA ALA A 780 22.05 -9.14 21.27
C ALA A 780 22.51 -7.87 22.00
N THR A 781 22.00 -7.64 23.20
CA THR A 781 22.35 -6.45 24.01
C THR A 781 23.84 -6.44 24.35
N LYS A 782 24.41 -7.57 24.75
CA LYS A 782 25.87 -7.69 25.02
C LYS A 782 26.68 -7.48 23.75
N PHE A 783 26.22 -8.05 22.64
CA PHE A 783 26.90 -7.93 21.37
C PHE A 783 26.89 -6.49 20.83
N LEU A 784 25.76 -5.79 20.94
CA LEU A 784 25.67 -4.37 20.58
C LEU A 784 26.59 -3.50 21.45
N ALA A 785 26.69 -3.77 22.74
CA ALA A 785 27.64 -3.07 23.62
C ALA A 785 29.11 -3.32 23.19
N GLU A 786 29.46 -4.54 22.78
CA GLU A 786 30.77 -4.88 22.22
C GLU A 786 31.05 -4.10 20.92
N LEU A 787 30.09 -4.02 19.97
CA LEU A 787 30.26 -3.24 18.76
C LEU A 787 30.44 -1.75 19.05
N GLN A 788 29.66 -1.19 19.96
CA GLN A 788 29.81 0.21 20.39
C GLN A 788 31.17 0.48 21.04
N GLU A 789 31.75 -0.48 21.78
CA GLU A 789 33.09 -0.35 22.35
C GLU A 789 34.15 -0.36 21.25
N ILE A 790 34.04 -1.22 20.24
CA ILE A 790 34.93 -1.25 19.06
C ILE A 790 34.90 0.10 18.34
N ASP A 791 33.73 0.62 18.09
CA ASP A 791 33.51 1.88 17.41
C ASP A 791 34.07 3.07 18.22
N TRP A 792 33.79 3.09 19.53
CA TRP A 792 34.34 4.12 20.42
C TRP A 792 35.90 4.11 20.47
N ARG A 793 36.53 2.95 20.57
CA ARG A 793 38.01 2.85 20.52
C ARG A 793 38.58 3.39 19.23
N ARG A 794 37.85 3.21 18.15
CA ARG A 794 38.28 3.61 16.81
C ARG A 794 38.07 5.10 16.54
N TYR A 795 36.97 5.65 16.98
CA TYR A 795 36.49 7.00 16.61
C TYR A 795 36.34 7.97 17.79
N GLY A 796 36.07 7.50 19.00
CA GLY A 796 35.71 8.36 20.13
C GLY A 796 36.78 9.36 20.55
N GLN A 797 38.03 9.03 20.38
CA GLN A 797 39.18 9.90 20.74
C GLN A 797 39.80 10.61 19.53
N SER A 798 39.32 10.34 18.34
CA SER A 798 39.85 10.83 17.09
C SER A 798 39.23 12.16 16.66
N GLY A 799 40.03 13.20 16.45
CA GLY A 799 39.59 14.44 15.80
C GLY A 799 39.10 14.22 14.36
N ARG A 800 39.46 13.08 13.76
CA ARG A 800 39.01 12.66 12.42
C ARG A 800 37.53 12.37 12.35
N SER A 801 36.96 11.80 13.40
CA SER A 801 35.51 11.49 13.44
C SER A 801 34.65 12.75 13.31
N ARG A 802 35.05 13.86 13.93
CA ARG A 802 34.36 15.15 13.82
C ARG A 802 34.30 15.64 12.37
N MET A 803 35.44 15.54 11.67
CA MET A 803 35.50 15.97 10.26
C MET A 803 34.70 15.05 9.34
N GLU A 804 34.76 13.73 9.54
CA GLU A 804 33.99 12.75 8.75
C GLU A 804 32.49 12.95 8.93
N LEU A 805 32.03 13.15 10.15
CA LEU A 805 30.60 13.40 10.43
C LEU A 805 30.12 14.72 9.81
N ARG A 806 30.92 15.78 9.89
CA ARG A 806 30.60 17.07 9.25
C ARG A 806 30.54 16.93 7.73
N LEU A 807 31.46 16.20 7.13
CA LEU A 807 31.47 15.93 5.68
C LEU A 807 30.24 15.12 5.27
N MET A 808 29.92 14.07 6.02
CA MET A 808 28.72 13.25 5.75
C MET A 808 27.45 14.10 5.84
N ARG A 809 27.32 14.93 6.90
CA ARG A 809 26.18 15.82 7.05
C ARG A 809 26.03 16.81 5.88
N THR A 810 27.15 17.40 5.44
CA THR A 810 27.20 18.29 4.27
C THR A 810 26.85 17.56 2.97
N ARG A 811 27.22 16.28 2.85
CA ARG A 811 26.85 15.45 1.71
C ARG A 811 25.34 15.22 1.66
N ILE A 812 24.72 14.84 2.77
CA ILE A 812 23.26 14.66 2.89
C ILE A 812 22.52 15.96 2.52
N GLU A 813 23.00 17.14 2.95
CA GLU A 813 22.42 18.44 2.57
C GLU A 813 22.44 18.67 1.05
N ARG A 814 23.53 18.31 0.38
CA ARG A 814 23.68 18.51 -1.07
C ARG A 814 22.84 17.55 -1.91
N GLU A 815 22.54 16.38 -1.41
CA GLU A 815 21.74 15.37 -2.12
C GLU A 815 20.27 15.82 -2.34
N HIS A 816 19.76 16.78 -1.58
CA HIS A 816 18.39 17.27 -1.67
C HIS A 816 18.20 18.55 -2.53
N GLY A 817 19.24 19.10 -3.11
CA GLY A 817 19.17 20.27 -4.00
C GLY A 817 18.52 21.48 -3.34
N GLU A 818 17.54 22.11 -4.02
CA GLU A 818 16.82 23.31 -3.53
C GLU A 818 15.68 22.98 -2.55
N SER A 819 15.30 21.71 -2.39
CA SER A 819 14.28 21.33 -1.39
C SER A 819 14.79 21.56 0.03
N THR A 820 13.88 21.93 0.93
CA THR A 820 14.20 22.19 2.34
C THR A 820 13.51 21.21 3.29
N PRO A 821 13.83 19.90 3.20
CA PRO A 821 13.14 18.90 4.02
C PRO A 821 13.34 19.18 5.51
N LEU A 822 12.29 18.94 6.31
CA LEU A 822 12.29 19.11 7.77
C LEU A 822 13.44 18.38 8.45
N LYS A 823 13.81 17.21 7.92
CA LYS A 823 14.78 16.29 8.50
C LYS A 823 16.21 16.58 8.06
N SER A 824 16.44 16.73 6.77
CA SER A 824 17.76 16.73 6.16
C SER A 824 18.30 18.09 5.72
N ALA A 825 17.49 19.14 5.64
CA ALA A 825 17.96 20.48 5.36
C ALA A 825 18.89 21.02 6.44
N ALA A 826 19.68 22.05 6.12
CA ALA A 826 20.53 22.74 7.10
C ALA A 826 19.68 23.27 8.26
N GLY A 827 20.08 23.00 9.49
CA GLY A 827 19.31 23.31 10.69
C GLY A 827 18.12 22.36 10.94
N GLY A 828 17.91 21.33 10.12
CA GLY A 828 16.87 20.35 10.31
C GLY A 828 17.15 19.34 11.43
N TYR A 829 16.26 18.37 11.61
CA TYR A 829 16.35 17.39 12.70
C TYR A 829 17.70 16.63 12.72
N TYR A 830 18.30 16.38 11.56
CA TYR A 830 19.60 15.71 11.49
C TYR A 830 20.73 16.49 12.13
N ASP A 831 20.68 17.83 12.17
CA ASP A 831 21.70 18.61 12.89
C ASP A 831 21.66 18.33 14.40
N ILE A 832 20.46 18.15 14.97
CA ILE A 832 20.28 17.74 16.37
C ILE A 832 20.82 16.32 16.56
N ASP A 833 20.39 15.39 15.70
CA ASP A 833 20.73 13.98 15.80
C ASP A 833 22.25 13.74 15.69
N PHE A 834 22.90 14.36 14.70
CA PHE A 834 24.36 14.29 14.53
C PHE A 834 25.11 14.93 15.70
N ALA A 835 24.63 16.06 16.22
CA ALA A 835 25.24 16.70 17.39
C ALA A 835 25.18 15.79 18.63
N LEU A 836 24.00 15.23 18.92
CA LEU A 836 23.84 14.32 20.07
C LEU A 836 24.68 13.06 19.94
N MET A 837 24.75 12.47 18.76
CA MET A 837 25.58 11.28 18.52
C MET A 837 27.07 11.59 18.64
N TYR A 838 27.53 12.74 18.14
CA TYR A 838 28.92 13.20 18.30
C TYR A 838 29.28 13.43 19.77
N LEU A 839 28.39 14.09 20.53
CA LEU A 839 28.60 14.33 21.96
C LEU A 839 28.60 13.00 22.75
N ARG A 840 27.75 12.05 22.38
CA ARG A 840 27.76 10.70 22.94
C ARG A 840 29.07 9.95 22.64
N LEU A 841 29.55 10.04 21.42
CA LEU A 841 30.83 9.43 21.03
C LEU A 841 32.02 10.01 21.81
N LYS A 842 31.95 11.33 22.11
CA LYS A 842 32.97 12.00 22.96
C LYS A 842 32.90 11.55 24.41
N SER A 843 31.79 11.06 24.89
CA SER A 843 31.57 10.72 26.32
C SER A 843 32.19 9.41 26.74
N ALA A 844 33.29 9.05 26.17
CA ALA A 844 34.25 7.99 26.41
C ALA A 844 33.91 6.94 27.47
N GLY A 845 33.49 5.74 27.05
CA GLY A 845 33.40 4.57 27.94
C GLY A 845 32.17 4.46 28.81
N ILE A 846 31.23 5.40 28.71
CA ILE A 846 29.91 5.31 29.37
C ILE A 846 28.90 4.83 28.35
N PHE A 847 28.69 3.52 28.33
CA PHE A 847 27.63 2.89 27.54
C PHE A 847 26.30 2.97 28.32
N PHE A 848 25.44 3.89 27.94
CA PHE A 848 24.12 3.94 28.56
C PHE A 848 23.09 3.27 27.65
N LYS A 849 22.00 2.86 28.28
CA LYS A 849 20.82 2.34 27.62
C LYS A 849 20.41 3.29 26.48
N VAL A 850 20.00 2.71 25.38
CA VAL A 850 19.41 3.48 24.27
C VAL A 850 18.18 4.21 24.77
N LEU A 851 18.15 5.51 24.59
CA LEU A 851 17.11 6.42 25.08
C LEU A 851 16.58 7.24 23.91
N ASN A 852 15.35 7.74 24.04
CA ASN A 852 14.78 8.70 23.10
C ASN A 852 15.56 10.02 23.09
N THR A 853 15.26 10.90 22.15
CA THR A 853 16.02 12.15 21.98
C THR A 853 16.02 13.05 23.20
N PRO A 854 14.89 13.33 23.89
CA PRO A 854 14.88 14.13 25.12
C PRO A 854 15.76 13.56 26.23
N GLU A 855 15.64 12.26 26.50
CA GLU A 855 16.43 11.59 27.54
C GLU A 855 17.94 11.64 27.23
N ARG A 856 18.32 11.51 25.95
CA ARG A 856 19.71 11.66 25.53
C ARG A 856 20.24 13.07 25.77
N ILE A 857 19.44 14.10 25.47
CA ILE A 857 19.80 15.49 25.75
C ILE A 857 20.06 15.70 27.25
N GLU A 858 19.13 15.24 28.08
CA GLU A 858 19.25 15.34 29.56
C GLU A 858 20.52 14.67 30.08
N ILE A 859 20.85 13.48 29.59
CA ILE A 859 22.07 12.78 30.02
C ILE A 859 23.32 13.51 29.59
N ILE A 860 23.38 13.98 28.33
CA ILE A 860 24.52 14.73 27.79
C ILE A 860 24.74 16.04 28.54
N GLU A 861 23.68 16.74 28.95
CA GLU A 861 23.71 17.89 29.82
C GLU A 861 24.30 17.56 31.21
N LYS A 862 23.76 16.50 31.86
CA LYS A 862 24.27 16.03 33.17
C LYS A 862 25.73 15.64 33.15
N MET A 863 26.25 15.19 32.00
CA MET A 863 27.65 14.90 31.79
C MET A 863 28.51 16.14 31.57
N GLY A 864 27.92 17.33 31.47
CA GLY A 864 28.64 18.59 31.25
C GLY A 864 29.11 18.80 29.82
N HIS A 865 28.58 18.05 28.83
CA HIS A 865 28.94 18.21 27.42
C HIS A 865 28.04 19.19 26.67
N LEU A 866 26.94 19.64 27.30
CA LEU A 866 26.01 20.63 26.75
C LEU A 866 25.63 21.59 27.89
N GLU A 867 25.62 22.89 27.59
CA GLU A 867 25.16 23.92 28.52
C GLU A 867 23.63 23.85 28.67
N HIS A 868 23.11 24.21 29.85
CA HIS A 868 21.68 24.14 30.16
C HIS A 868 20.78 24.84 29.13
N ASN A 869 21.14 26.05 28.70
CA ASN A 869 20.36 26.81 27.70
C ASN A 869 20.35 26.13 26.32
N ASP A 870 21.45 25.48 25.95
CA ASP A 870 21.54 24.76 24.68
C ASP A 870 20.80 23.43 24.77
N ALA A 871 20.85 22.74 25.92
CA ALA A 871 20.10 21.52 26.18
C ALA A 871 18.60 21.79 26.10
N GLN A 872 18.10 22.82 26.78
CA GLN A 872 16.69 23.21 26.74
C GLN A 872 16.25 23.56 25.32
N PHE A 873 17.02 24.40 24.59
CA PHE A 873 16.71 24.71 23.21
C PHE A 873 16.68 23.46 22.32
N MET A 874 17.65 22.55 22.47
CA MET A 874 17.73 21.36 21.67
C MET A 874 16.53 20.42 21.95
N ALA A 875 16.07 20.34 23.19
CA ALA A 875 14.88 19.59 23.58
C ALA A 875 13.60 20.19 22.97
N ASP A 876 13.46 21.52 23.03
CA ASP A 876 12.35 22.26 22.43
C ASP A 876 12.34 22.09 20.90
N ALA A 877 13.48 22.25 20.25
CA ALA A 877 13.63 22.07 18.79
C ALA A 877 13.31 20.64 18.37
N ALA A 878 13.80 19.63 19.10
CA ALA A 878 13.50 18.22 18.83
C ALA A 878 11.99 17.94 18.96
N THR A 879 11.36 18.49 20.00
CA THR A 879 9.92 18.37 20.22
C THR A 879 9.12 19.01 19.08
N PHE A 880 9.53 20.19 18.65
CA PHE A 880 8.91 20.92 17.54
C PHE A 880 9.00 20.12 16.22
N TYR A 881 10.19 19.64 15.85
CA TYR A 881 10.35 18.86 14.63
C TYR A 881 9.54 17.56 14.65
N ARG A 882 9.51 16.88 15.80
CA ARG A 882 8.72 15.66 15.94
C ARG A 882 7.21 15.95 15.91
N ALA A 883 6.77 17.05 16.51
CA ALA A 883 5.37 17.48 16.46
C ALA A 883 4.93 17.81 15.02
N VAL A 884 5.75 18.51 14.24
CA VAL A 884 5.47 18.82 12.84
C VAL A 884 5.45 17.53 12.01
N ASP A 885 6.45 16.64 12.12
CA ASP A 885 6.49 15.36 11.39
C ASP A 885 5.28 14.48 11.76
N HIS A 886 4.93 14.41 13.06
CA HIS A 886 3.78 13.67 13.55
C HIS A 886 2.45 14.22 13.00
N GLY A 887 2.27 15.54 13.02
CA GLY A 887 1.09 16.20 12.44
C GLY A 887 0.93 15.93 10.95
N LEU A 888 2.02 15.97 10.18
CA LEU A 888 2.01 15.63 8.75
C LEU A 888 1.55 14.18 8.53
N ARG A 889 2.01 13.24 9.35
CA ARG A 889 1.61 11.83 9.27
C ARG A 889 0.13 11.62 9.60
N LEU A 890 -0.41 12.38 10.53
CA LEU A 890 -1.85 12.34 10.85
C LEU A 890 -2.72 12.91 9.72
N ILE A 891 -2.21 13.87 8.96
CA ILE A 891 -2.92 14.46 7.83
C ILE A 891 -2.85 13.56 6.59
N PHE A 892 -1.64 13.04 6.25
CA PHE A 892 -1.39 12.36 4.99
C PHE A 892 -1.22 10.83 5.09
N GLY A 893 -1.07 10.29 6.31
CA GLY A 893 -0.79 8.87 6.54
C GLY A 893 0.68 8.47 6.36
N HIS A 894 1.54 9.38 5.90
CA HIS A 894 2.97 9.17 5.65
C HIS A 894 3.76 10.46 5.86
N THR A 895 5.08 10.41 5.77
CA THR A 895 5.91 11.61 5.85
C THR A 895 5.91 12.38 4.53
N GLU A 896 5.63 13.67 4.58
CA GLU A 896 5.71 14.58 3.41
C GLU A 896 7.09 15.21 3.25
N GLY A 897 7.91 15.18 4.28
CA GLY A 897 9.23 15.80 4.27
C GLY A 897 9.25 17.33 4.39
N ASP A 898 8.29 18.02 3.81
CA ASP A 898 8.16 19.49 3.80
C ASP A 898 6.81 19.96 4.38
N LEU A 899 6.67 21.27 4.64
CA LEU A 899 5.38 21.84 5.04
C LEU A 899 4.38 21.79 3.87
N PRO A 900 3.09 21.53 4.14
CA PRO A 900 2.08 21.48 3.10
C PRO A 900 1.90 22.85 2.43
N ARG A 901 1.68 22.85 1.12
CA ARG A 901 1.43 24.06 0.33
C ARG A 901 -0.02 24.54 0.45
N SER A 902 -0.95 23.66 0.75
CA SER A 902 -2.37 23.99 0.95
C SER A 902 -2.54 24.73 2.28
N GLU A 903 -3.21 25.87 2.25
CA GLU A 903 -3.50 26.71 3.42
C GLU A 903 -4.30 25.94 4.48
N SER A 904 -5.32 25.20 4.06
CA SER A 904 -6.15 24.37 4.95
C SER A 904 -5.35 23.26 5.64
N ALA A 905 -4.42 22.60 4.94
CA ALA A 905 -3.56 21.58 5.55
C ALA A 905 -2.53 22.21 6.50
N LEU A 906 -2.04 23.40 6.17
CA LEU A 906 -1.12 24.16 7.02
C LEU A 906 -1.80 24.67 8.30
N GLU A 907 -3.05 25.13 8.22
CA GLU A 907 -3.87 25.48 9.38
C GLU A 907 -4.08 24.28 10.29
N THR A 908 -4.54 23.15 9.70
CA THR A 908 -4.73 21.90 10.46
C THR A 908 -3.43 21.47 11.15
N LEU A 909 -2.30 21.52 10.43
CA LEU A 909 -0.99 21.18 11.00
C LEU A 909 -0.63 22.14 12.15
N THR A 910 -0.88 23.43 11.97
CA THR A 910 -0.61 24.44 13.00
C THR A 910 -1.42 24.20 14.28
N GLU A 911 -2.71 23.85 14.13
CA GLU A 911 -3.57 23.52 15.28
C GLU A 911 -3.11 22.25 15.99
N LEU A 912 -2.66 21.24 15.24
CA LEU A 912 -2.11 20.01 15.80
C LEU A 912 -0.79 20.26 16.55
N VAL A 913 0.15 20.97 15.94
CA VAL A 913 1.46 21.26 16.55
C VAL A 913 1.29 22.03 17.86
N LYS A 914 0.37 22.98 17.94
CA LYS A 914 0.04 23.73 19.18
C LYS A 914 -0.37 22.86 20.35
N ARG A 915 -0.83 21.63 20.11
CA ARG A 915 -1.24 20.69 21.16
C ARG A 915 -0.06 19.99 21.85
N TRP A 916 1.10 19.93 21.18
CA TRP A 916 2.22 19.11 21.62
C TRP A 916 3.49 19.87 21.94
N VAL A 917 3.56 21.14 21.53
CA VAL A 917 4.73 21.98 21.78
C VAL A 917 4.44 23.02 22.86
N PRO A 918 5.47 23.51 23.58
CA PRO A 918 5.32 24.62 24.53
C PRO A 918 4.79 25.89 23.86
N ASP A 919 4.00 26.68 24.59
CA ASP A 919 3.36 27.91 24.07
C ASP A 919 4.35 28.88 23.44
N HIS A 920 5.56 29.03 23.96
CA HIS A 920 6.59 29.94 23.42
C HIS A 920 7.09 29.56 22.02
N LEU A 921 6.77 28.36 21.51
CA LEU A 921 7.07 27.91 20.16
C LEU A 921 5.86 28.02 19.20
N THR A 922 4.82 28.70 19.62
CA THR A 922 3.58 28.89 18.83
C THR A 922 3.13 30.35 18.73
N ASP A 923 3.99 31.28 19.15
CA ASP A 923 3.70 32.70 19.14
C ASP A 923 3.67 33.32 17.73
N GLN A 924 4.29 32.64 16.76
CA GLN A 924 4.39 33.04 15.37
C GLN A 924 3.73 32.03 14.42
N PRO A 925 3.46 32.38 13.16
CA PRO A 925 3.06 31.43 12.13
C PRO A 925 4.07 30.30 12.00
N LEU A 926 3.60 29.04 11.85
CA LEU A 926 4.40 27.82 11.88
C LEU A 926 5.65 27.87 10.96
N HIS A 927 5.53 28.44 9.77
CA HIS A 927 6.63 28.54 8.82
C HIS A 927 7.75 29.50 9.30
N LEU A 928 7.39 30.57 10.02
CA LEU A 928 8.36 31.52 10.58
C LEU A 928 9.06 30.90 11.80
N GLU A 929 8.31 30.21 12.64
CA GLU A 929 8.87 29.49 13.80
C GLU A 929 9.87 28.43 13.33
N LEU A 930 9.50 27.64 12.30
CA LEU A 930 10.39 26.66 11.69
C LEU A 930 11.70 27.30 11.19
N LEU A 931 11.64 28.46 10.54
CA LEU A 931 12.85 29.15 10.08
C LEU A 931 13.76 29.57 11.24
N GLN A 932 13.20 30.13 12.31
CA GLN A 932 13.99 30.54 13.50
C GLN A 932 14.64 29.34 14.19
N ILE A 933 13.87 28.25 14.37
CA ILE A 933 14.39 27.00 14.94
C ILE A 933 15.52 26.46 14.08
N ARG A 934 15.35 26.43 12.75
CA ARG A 934 16.39 25.99 11.80
C ARG A 934 17.67 26.80 11.94
N GLU A 935 17.58 28.13 11.92
CA GLU A 935 18.76 28.99 12.05
C GLU A 935 19.49 28.78 13.38
N ARG A 936 18.75 28.65 14.47
CA ARG A 936 19.34 28.46 15.79
C ARG A 936 19.94 27.06 15.93
N THR A 937 19.26 26.02 15.41
CA THR A 937 19.79 24.64 15.38
C THR A 937 21.07 24.57 14.58
N ARG A 938 21.14 25.24 13.42
CA ARG A 938 22.35 25.27 12.60
C ARG A 938 23.51 25.96 13.30
N ARG A 939 23.27 27.10 13.92
CA ARG A 939 24.30 27.81 14.69
C ARG A 939 24.85 26.96 15.84
N LEU A 940 23.97 26.23 16.53
CA LEU A 940 24.39 25.34 17.60
C LEU A 940 25.22 24.17 17.05
N PHE A 941 24.76 23.54 15.96
CA PHE A 941 25.51 22.47 15.28
C PHE A 941 26.91 22.93 14.88
N ASP A 942 27.01 24.05 14.15
CA ASP A 942 28.29 24.59 13.69
C ASP A 942 29.21 24.88 14.87
N ARG A 943 28.74 25.50 15.96
CA ARG A 943 29.50 25.76 17.16
C ARG A 943 30.08 24.48 17.80
N LEU A 944 29.27 23.41 17.90
CA LEU A 944 29.67 22.12 18.46
C LEU A 944 30.73 21.40 17.60
N PHE A 945 30.65 21.58 16.29
CA PHE A 945 31.56 20.99 15.34
C PHE A 945 32.79 21.89 15.00
N GLU A 946 32.77 23.17 15.37
CA GLU A 946 33.89 24.12 15.22
C GLU A 946 34.74 24.24 16.49
N ALA A 947 34.18 24.05 17.67
CA ALA A 947 34.91 24.13 18.93
C ALA A 947 36.08 23.11 18.96
N SER A 948 37.25 23.60 19.08
CA SER A 948 38.59 23.03 19.01
C SER A 948 38.83 21.72 19.78
#